data_e805d2b5c1bc036bc919cc9d7f8d3353
#
_entry.id   e805d2b5c1bc036bc919cc9d7f8d3353
#
_cell.length_a   1.000
_cell.length_b   1.000
_cell.length_c   1.000
_cell.angle_alpha   90.00
_cell.angle_beta   90.00
_cell.angle_gamma   90.00
#
_symmetry.space_group_name_H-M   'P 1'
#
loop_
_entity.id
_entity.type
_entity.pdbx_description
1 polymer ?
#
loop_
_entity_poly.entity_id
_entity_poly.type
_entity_poly.pdbx_seq_one_letter_code
_entity_poly.pdbx_strand_id
1 'polypeptide(L)'
;MEVYFSGTIERIIFENPSNFYRILLLEIDDTDAEDFDDFEIIVTGTMADVIEGEDYTFWGQIVQHSKYGEQLQISRYDRAKPTSKGLVKYFSSSHFKGIGLKTAQKIVDTYGENTIDEILQHPEKLEGIAGLSAKNREAFVSTLRLNYGTEMVLAKLANYGIPNKLAFQIQDFYKEETLDVVENYPYQLVEDIKGLGFTIADQLAEELGIESQAPERFRAGLVHSLFQACMETGDTYVEARDLLEQTLTLLESSRPVELDPSQVAQELSYLIEEDKVQQIDTKIFDNSLFFAEEGIRSHLVRILEKGKQKSHDLETIQKHITTIEEELGIEYDNIQKQAICDAIQNKVFILTGGPGTGKTTVINGIIAVYALLEGLDLRKKSNLPILLAAPTGRAARRMNELTGLPSATIHRHLGMTGDDDTSHLEDYLDADFIIVDEFSMVDTWLANQLFSSISSNSKILIVGDSDQLPSVSPGQVLADLLHIPLIPQTRLEKIYRQSKESTIVTLASQIRQGILPADFTQKKADRSYFEIASGHIPATIEKILGVALRNGIPARDIQVLAPMYRGTAGIDAINQLMQDLLNPPQKDQLSFEAPQCHYRKRDKVIHLVNDAEINVFNGDLGAITDLIPGKYTESKQDEIVIDFDGNEVSYPRNEWYKIRLAYAMSIHKSQGSEFPVVILPITSASRRMLERNLIYTAITRAKSKLILLGELQAFDYATQHIGTARKTYLIERFSDLLENVEEKQQAVSETVTSSASEQSYILTEENWDSIPAMIGITDTDLKEIFGK
;
A
#
# COMPACT_ATOMS: atom_id res chain seq x y z
N MET A 1 20.39 -27.90 -5.03
CA MET A 1 21.80 -27.69 -5.44
C MET A 1 21.71 -27.06 -6.80
N GLU A 2 22.52 -26.06 -7.11
CA GLU A 2 22.54 -25.46 -8.43
C GLU A 2 23.34 -26.39 -9.34
N VAL A 3 22.81 -26.71 -10.52
CA VAL A 3 23.45 -27.52 -11.55
C VAL A 3 23.52 -26.75 -12.85
N TYR A 4 24.43 -27.16 -13.77
CA TYR A 4 24.44 -26.57 -15.10
C TYR A 4 24.08 -27.58 -16.18
N PHE A 5 23.53 -27.05 -17.28
CA PHE A 5 23.30 -27.75 -18.53
C PHE A 5 23.81 -26.89 -19.67
N SER A 6 24.71 -27.46 -20.47
CA SER A 6 25.25 -26.82 -21.69
C SER A 6 24.75 -27.57 -22.92
N GLY A 7 24.36 -26.84 -23.95
CA GLY A 7 23.85 -27.45 -25.16
C GLY A 7 23.21 -26.48 -26.11
N THR A 8 22.61 -27.00 -27.16
CA THR A 8 21.99 -26.24 -28.25
C THR A 8 20.48 -26.06 -27.99
N ILE A 9 19.95 -24.85 -28.14
CA ILE A 9 18.51 -24.60 -28.09
C ILE A 9 17.83 -25.19 -29.32
N GLU A 10 17.09 -26.27 -29.16
CA GLU A 10 16.35 -26.89 -30.26
C GLU A 10 15.15 -26.04 -30.67
N ARG A 11 14.37 -25.58 -29.66
CA ARG A 11 13.15 -24.81 -29.90
C ARG A 11 12.75 -23.95 -28.71
N ILE A 12 12.23 -22.75 -28.98
CA ILE A 12 11.54 -21.91 -28.00
C ILE A 12 10.06 -22.32 -27.96
N ILE A 13 9.64 -22.93 -26.85
CA ILE A 13 8.26 -23.42 -26.66
C ILE A 13 7.32 -22.29 -26.33
N PHE A 14 7.78 -21.34 -25.51
CA PHE A 14 7.00 -20.19 -25.07
C PHE A 14 7.91 -18.97 -24.84
N GLU A 15 7.41 -17.79 -25.19
CA GLU A 15 8.08 -16.51 -24.97
C GLU A 15 7.07 -15.47 -24.52
N ASN A 16 7.42 -14.71 -23.48
CA ASN A 16 6.69 -13.54 -23.04
C ASN A 16 7.54 -12.28 -23.31
N PRO A 17 7.19 -11.45 -24.28
CA PRO A 17 8.00 -10.28 -24.64
C PRO A 17 8.06 -9.19 -23.57
N SER A 18 7.07 -9.12 -22.66
CA SER A 18 7.01 -8.06 -21.65
C SER A 18 7.91 -8.29 -20.43
N ASN A 19 8.25 -9.54 -20.12
CA ASN A 19 9.10 -9.88 -18.98
C ASN A 19 10.24 -10.85 -19.33
N PHE A 20 10.43 -11.14 -20.62
CA PHE A 20 11.45 -12.04 -21.15
C PHE A 20 11.43 -13.45 -20.54
N TYR A 21 10.31 -13.87 -19.97
CA TYR A 21 10.17 -15.24 -19.48
C TYR A 21 10.02 -16.20 -20.65
N ARG A 22 10.88 -17.22 -20.70
CA ARG A 22 10.89 -18.19 -21.79
C ARG A 22 10.84 -19.62 -21.26
N ILE A 23 10.29 -20.49 -22.07
CA ILE A 23 10.35 -21.94 -21.94
C ILE A 23 10.95 -22.46 -23.23
N LEU A 24 12.08 -23.13 -23.14
CA LEU A 24 12.77 -23.66 -24.30
C LEU A 24 13.15 -25.12 -24.09
N LEU A 25 13.39 -25.82 -25.19
CA LEU A 25 13.94 -27.17 -25.21
C LEU A 25 15.41 -27.09 -25.54
N LEU A 26 16.26 -27.60 -24.65
CA LEU A 26 17.70 -27.66 -24.79
C LEU A 26 18.09 -29.10 -25.10
N GLU A 27 18.82 -29.30 -26.21
CA GLU A 27 19.56 -30.53 -26.49
C GLU A 27 20.87 -30.48 -25.72
N ILE A 28 21.11 -31.42 -24.82
CA ILE A 28 22.20 -31.38 -23.84
C ILE A 28 23.51 -31.94 -24.45
N ASP A 29 24.55 -31.13 -24.39
CA ASP A 29 25.93 -31.54 -24.74
C ASP A 29 26.72 -31.91 -23.48
N ASP A 30 26.52 -31.21 -22.36
CA ASP A 30 27.25 -31.39 -21.11
C ASP A 30 26.44 -30.93 -19.89
N THR A 31 26.60 -31.61 -18.75
CA THR A 31 25.98 -31.30 -17.48
C THR A 31 26.75 -31.87 -16.30
N ASP A 32 26.63 -31.24 -15.12
CA ASP A 32 27.13 -31.75 -13.84
C ASP A 32 26.05 -32.43 -12.98
N ALA A 33 24.85 -32.60 -13.50
CA ALA A 33 23.74 -33.30 -12.82
C ALA A 33 23.96 -34.83 -12.89
N GLU A 34 24.49 -35.43 -11.84
CA GLU A 34 24.89 -36.86 -11.80
C GLU A 34 23.73 -37.84 -12.02
N ASP A 35 22.49 -37.45 -11.71
CA ASP A 35 21.27 -38.28 -11.77
C ASP A 35 20.38 -37.97 -12.99
N PHE A 36 20.86 -37.26 -14.01
CA PHE A 36 20.07 -36.87 -15.17
C PHE A 36 20.55 -37.62 -16.43
N ASP A 37 19.67 -38.49 -16.95
CA ASP A 37 20.00 -39.44 -18.05
C ASP A 37 19.37 -39.05 -19.42
N ASP A 38 18.55 -37.98 -19.48
CA ASP A 38 17.88 -37.56 -20.71
C ASP A 38 18.83 -36.71 -21.59
N PHE A 39 18.61 -36.77 -22.92
CA PHE A 39 19.39 -35.99 -23.92
C PHE A 39 18.83 -34.56 -24.10
N GLU A 40 17.67 -34.28 -23.60
CA GLU A 40 16.97 -33.01 -23.72
C GLU A 40 16.39 -32.58 -22.36
N ILE A 41 16.41 -31.28 -22.08
CA ILE A 41 15.78 -30.73 -20.91
C ILE A 41 14.94 -29.49 -21.24
N ILE A 42 13.81 -29.34 -20.60
CA ILE A 42 13.04 -28.07 -20.66
C ILE A 42 13.69 -27.07 -19.72
N VAL A 43 14.12 -25.95 -20.26
CA VAL A 43 14.71 -24.83 -19.53
C VAL A 43 13.68 -23.72 -19.39
N THR A 44 13.48 -23.24 -18.17
CA THR A 44 12.46 -22.21 -17.84
C THR A 44 13.09 -21.06 -17.06
N GLY A 45 12.75 -19.83 -17.42
CA GLY A 45 13.22 -18.66 -16.68
C GLY A 45 13.19 -17.39 -17.50
N THR A 46 13.70 -16.32 -16.92
CA THR A 46 13.82 -15.02 -17.58
C THR A 46 15.12 -14.98 -18.35
N MET A 47 15.02 -14.83 -19.66
CA MET A 47 16.14 -14.85 -20.60
C MET A 47 15.94 -13.74 -21.62
N ALA A 48 16.99 -12.97 -21.89
CA ALA A 48 17.01 -12.02 -23.01
C ALA A 48 16.91 -12.78 -24.37
N ASP A 49 17.28 -12.20 -25.46
CA ASP A 49 17.17 -12.76 -26.79
C ASP A 49 17.98 -14.07 -26.97
N VAL A 50 17.43 -15.18 -26.47
CA VAL A 50 17.96 -16.51 -26.78
C VAL A 50 17.52 -16.95 -28.19
N ILE A 51 18.42 -17.61 -28.90
CA ILE A 51 18.28 -17.91 -30.32
C ILE A 51 18.24 -19.42 -30.51
N GLU A 52 17.22 -19.93 -31.22
CA GLU A 52 17.16 -21.34 -31.62
C GLU A 52 18.32 -21.74 -32.51
N GLY A 53 18.96 -22.83 -32.18
CA GLY A 53 20.11 -23.38 -32.90
C GLY A 53 21.46 -22.80 -32.49
N GLU A 54 21.51 -22.07 -31.37
CA GLU A 54 22.72 -21.59 -30.72
C GLU A 54 23.00 -22.31 -29.42
N ASP A 55 24.28 -22.33 -29.02
CA ASP A 55 24.75 -23.03 -27.85
C ASP A 55 24.75 -22.09 -26.62
N TYR A 56 24.17 -22.58 -25.53
CA TYR A 56 24.09 -21.89 -24.25
C TYR A 56 24.47 -22.80 -23.10
N THR A 57 24.94 -22.22 -22.02
CA THR A 57 25.06 -22.87 -20.72
C THR A 57 24.08 -22.24 -19.76
N PHE A 58 23.23 -23.02 -19.14
CA PHE A 58 22.23 -22.59 -18.19
C PHE A 58 22.55 -23.14 -16.81
N TRP A 59 22.52 -22.32 -15.78
CA TRP A 59 22.67 -22.72 -14.38
C TRP A 59 21.33 -22.52 -13.67
N GLY A 60 20.95 -23.51 -12.84
CA GLY A 60 19.69 -23.44 -12.12
C GLY A 60 19.41 -24.65 -11.24
N GLN A 61 18.16 -24.82 -10.89
CA GLN A 61 17.70 -25.95 -10.09
C GLN A 61 16.75 -26.83 -10.89
N ILE A 62 16.93 -28.15 -10.79
CA ILE A 62 15.98 -29.10 -11.38
C ILE A 62 14.72 -29.08 -10.52
N VAL A 63 13.58 -28.82 -11.16
CA VAL A 63 12.25 -28.81 -10.56
C VAL A 63 11.38 -29.84 -11.25
N GLN A 64 10.65 -30.64 -10.48
CA GLN A 64 9.71 -31.61 -11.02
C GLN A 64 8.38 -30.95 -11.39
N HIS A 65 8.06 -30.90 -12.67
CA HIS A 65 6.77 -30.39 -13.14
C HIS A 65 5.79 -31.55 -13.31
N SER A 66 4.57 -31.41 -12.75
CA SER A 66 3.56 -32.48 -12.71
C SER A 66 3.14 -33.04 -14.08
N LYS A 67 3.30 -32.28 -15.16
CA LYS A 67 2.86 -32.61 -16.52
C LYS A 67 4.00 -32.79 -17.52
N TYR A 68 5.13 -32.13 -17.32
CA TYR A 68 6.22 -32.02 -18.29
C TYR A 68 7.53 -32.60 -17.79
N GLY A 69 7.53 -33.34 -16.66
CA GLY A 69 8.70 -33.95 -16.09
C GLY A 69 9.68 -32.99 -15.44
N GLU A 70 10.94 -33.32 -15.51
CA GLU A 70 12.02 -32.52 -14.96
C GLU A 70 12.30 -31.31 -15.85
N GLN A 71 12.46 -30.15 -15.20
CA GLN A 71 12.72 -28.89 -15.85
C GLN A 71 13.86 -28.17 -15.11
N LEU A 72 14.74 -27.50 -15.84
CA LEU A 72 15.71 -26.59 -15.27
C LEU A 72 15.09 -25.20 -15.08
N GLN A 73 14.91 -24.78 -13.84
CA GLN A 73 14.55 -23.39 -13.54
C GLN A 73 15.84 -22.60 -13.36
N ILE A 74 16.17 -21.73 -14.33
CA ILE A 74 17.45 -21.03 -14.36
C ILE A 74 17.54 -19.88 -13.37
N SER A 75 18.76 -19.70 -12.83
CA SER A 75 19.20 -18.52 -12.10
C SER A 75 19.99 -17.58 -13.01
N ARG A 76 20.81 -18.14 -13.89
CA ARG A 76 21.65 -17.44 -14.87
C ARG A 76 21.88 -18.29 -16.12
N TYR A 77 22.36 -17.66 -17.20
CA TYR A 77 22.75 -18.33 -18.43
C TYR A 77 23.90 -17.56 -19.09
N ASP A 78 24.67 -18.25 -19.90
CA ASP A 78 25.74 -17.69 -20.71
C ASP A 78 25.63 -18.23 -22.15
N ARG A 79 25.99 -17.43 -23.12
CA ARG A 79 25.96 -17.80 -24.54
C ARG A 79 27.33 -18.17 -25.02
N ALA A 80 27.44 -19.33 -25.65
CA ALA A 80 28.63 -19.66 -26.42
C ALA A 80 28.79 -18.67 -27.58
N LYS A 81 30.04 -18.52 -28.11
CA LYS A 81 30.24 -17.64 -29.26
C LYS A 81 29.30 -18.03 -30.41
N PRO A 82 28.53 -17.09 -30.96
CA PRO A 82 27.52 -17.39 -31.97
C PRO A 82 28.11 -18.05 -33.19
N THR A 83 27.49 -19.12 -33.70
CA THR A 83 27.89 -19.77 -34.93
C THR A 83 27.45 -18.95 -36.14
N SER A 84 28.15 -19.09 -37.27
CA SER A 84 27.79 -18.38 -38.51
C SER A 84 26.34 -18.66 -38.96
N LYS A 85 25.80 -19.88 -38.72
CA LYS A 85 24.41 -20.24 -39.02
C LYS A 85 23.41 -19.55 -38.09
N GLY A 86 23.72 -19.50 -36.81
CA GLY A 86 22.89 -18.82 -35.83
C GLY A 86 22.81 -17.33 -36.08
N LEU A 87 23.93 -16.68 -36.38
CA LEU A 87 23.97 -15.27 -36.77
C LEU A 87 23.09 -14.98 -38.00
N VAL A 88 23.09 -15.84 -39.00
CA VAL A 88 22.25 -15.69 -40.20
C VAL A 88 20.74 -15.77 -39.79
N LYS A 89 20.37 -16.74 -38.93
CA LYS A 89 19.01 -16.91 -38.44
C LYS A 89 18.58 -15.70 -37.61
N TYR A 90 19.46 -15.23 -36.71
CA TYR A 90 19.21 -14.05 -35.87
C TYR A 90 18.96 -12.78 -36.68
N PHE A 91 19.85 -12.43 -37.61
CA PHE A 91 19.74 -11.25 -38.45
C PHE A 91 18.56 -11.30 -39.41
N SER A 92 18.08 -12.50 -39.77
CA SER A 92 16.89 -12.67 -40.61
C SER A 92 15.57 -12.77 -39.81
N SER A 93 15.60 -12.68 -38.48
CA SER A 93 14.46 -12.75 -37.63
C SER A 93 13.54 -11.51 -37.73
N SER A 94 12.35 -11.55 -37.08
CA SER A 94 11.41 -10.44 -37.03
C SER A 94 11.93 -9.18 -36.34
N HIS A 95 12.99 -9.30 -35.54
CA HIS A 95 13.64 -8.18 -34.86
C HIS A 95 14.33 -7.21 -35.82
N PHE A 96 14.85 -7.70 -36.93
CA PHE A 96 15.55 -6.90 -37.94
C PHE A 96 14.69 -6.67 -39.16
N LYS A 97 13.77 -5.74 -39.10
CA LYS A 97 12.85 -5.41 -40.20
C LYS A 97 13.64 -4.99 -41.48
N GLY A 98 13.45 -5.71 -42.57
CA GLY A 98 14.08 -5.42 -43.86
C GLY A 98 15.40 -6.17 -44.12
N ILE A 99 15.84 -7.06 -43.24
CA ILE A 99 16.96 -7.97 -43.40
C ILE A 99 16.39 -9.36 -43.68
N GLY A 100 16.46 -9.78 -44.93
CA GLY A 100 16.08 -11.17 -45.31
C GLY A 100 17.27 -12.12 -45.23
N LEU A 101 16.98 -13.43 -45.27
CA LEU A 101 17.97 -14.52 -45.17
C LEU A 101 19.21 -14.35 -46.08
N LYS A 102 19.01 -13.89 -47.34
CA LYS A 102 20.10 -13.65 -48.29
C LYS A 102 20.99 -12.45 -47.88
N THR A 103 20.41 -11.44 -47.25
CA THR A 103 21.17 -10.26 -46.80
C THR A 103 21.90 -10.61 -45.51
N ALA A 104 21.28 -11.32 -44.58
CA ALA A 104 21.89 -11.82 -43.37
C ALA A 104 23.07 -12.73 -43.66
N GLN A 105 22.93 -13.67 -44.61
CA GLN A 105 24.04 -14.55 -45.06
C GLN A 105 25.21 -13.74 -45.57
N LYS A 106 25.00 -12.72 -46.40
CA LYS A 106 26.09 -11.88 -46.93
C LYS A 106 26.79 -11.07 -45.82
N ILE A 107 26.05 -10.62 -44.82
CA ILE A 107 26.61 -9.91 -43.66
C ILE A 107 27.57 -10.87 -42.93
N VAL A 108 27.11 -12.06 -42.60
CA VAL A 108 27.90 -13.05 -41.86
C VAL A 108 29.08 -13.57 -42.70
N ASP A 109 28.89 -13.82 -44.00
CA ASP A 109 29.98 -14.24 -44.92
C ASP A 109 31.06 -13.17 -45.05
N THR A 110 30.74 -11.90 -44.86
CA THR A 110 31.67 -10.79 -44.93
C THR A 110 32.51 -10.63 -43.66
N TYR A 111 31.93 -10.85 -42.48
CA TYR A 111 32.59 -10.57 -41.22
C TYR A 111 32.93 -11.80 -40.37
N GLY A 112 32.38 -13.00 -40.71
CA GLY A 112 32.65 -14.25 -40.02
C GLY A 112 32.05 -14.33 -38.63
N GLU A 113 32.70 -15.07 -37.72
CA GLU A 113 32.20 -15.33 -36.37
C GLU A 113 32.18 -14.08 -35.45
N ASN A 114 32.98 -13.06 -35.73
CA ASN A 114 33.01 -11.81 -34.98
C ASN A 114 32.10 -10.70 -35.59
N THR A 115 31.11 -11.10 -36.39
CA THR A 115 30.25 -10.18 -37.15
C THR A 115 29.62 -9.09 -36.29
N ILE A 116 29.15 -9.42 -35.10
CA ILE A 116 28.49 -8.46 -34.22
C ILE A 116 29.46 -7.38 -33.74
N ASP A 117 30.62 -7.78 -33.21
CA ASP A 117 31.60 -6.86 -32.68
C ASP A 117 32.16 -5.96 -33.78
N GLU A 118 32.41 -6.51 -34.96
CA GLU A 118 32.88 -5.76 -36.15
C GLU A 118 31.84 -4.72 -36.61
N ILE A 119 30.56 -5.07 -36.62
CA ILE A 119 29.49 -4.14 -36.99
C ILE A 119 29.33 -3.02 -35.97
N LEU A 120 29.42 -3.37 -34.68
CA LEU A 120 29.23 -2.38 -33.60
C LEU A 120 30.39 -1.38 -33.53
N GLN A 121 31.66 -1.84 -33.81
CA GLN A 121 32.82 -0.99 -33.84
C GLN A 121 32.98 -0.22 -35.18
N HIS A 122 32.58 -0.83 -36.29
CA HIS A 122 32.78 -0.32 -37.66
C HIS A 122 31.50 -0.38 -38.49
N PRO A 123 30.39 0.32 -38.10
CA PRO A 123 29.12 0.25 -38.82
C PRO A 123 29.20 0.72 -40.29
N GLU A 124 30.20 1.53 -40.62
CA GLU A 124 30.47 1.98 -41.99
C GLU A 124 30.81 0.83 -42.94
N LYS A 125 31.36 -0.25 -42.48
CA LYS A 125 31.68 -1.42 -43.29
C LYS A 125 30.43 -2.09 -43.90
N LEU A 126 29.25 -1.85 -43.36
CA LEU A 126 27.98 -2.33 -43.94
C LEU A 126 27.61 -1.62 -45.26
N GLU A 127 28.30 -0.55 -45.67
CA GLU A 127 28.02 0.20 -46.88
C GLU A 127 28.23 -0.62 -48.16
N GLY A 128 29.10 -1.63 -48.13
CA GLY A 128 29.42 -2.50 -49.28
C GLY A 128 28.42 -3.65 -49.47
N ILE A 129 27.41 -3.86 -48.56
CA ILE A 129 26.59 -5.05 -48.64
C ILE A 129 25.40 -4.86 -49.60
N ALA A 130 25.41 -5.60 -50.69
CA ALA A 130 24.38 -5.51 -51.71
C ALA A 130 23.02 -6.01 -51.18
N GLY A 131 21.99 -5.12 -51.19
CA GLY A 131 20.62 -5.39 -50.71
C GLY A 131 20.29 -4.71 -49.37
N LEU A 132 21.25 -4.01 -48.77
CA LEU A 132 21.06 -3.27 -47.54
C LEU A 132 20.96 -1.76 -47.82
N SER A 133 19.75 -1.18 -47.74
CA SER A 133 19.57 0.26 -47.92
C SER A 133 20.12 1.06 -46.75
N ALA A 134 20.47 2.34 -46.93
CA ALA A 134 20.97 3.21 -45.87
C ALA A 134 20.02 3.24 -44.65
N LYS A 135 18.71 3.34 -44.90
CA LYS A 135 17.68 3.31 -43.86
C LYS A 135 17.63 1.98 -43.09
N ASN A 136 17.74 0.85 -43.82
CA ASN A 136 17.72 -0.46 -43.16
C ASN A 136 19.01 -0.72 -42.40
N ARG A 137 20.15 -0.16 -42.88
CA ARG A 137 21.45 -0.23 -42.19
C ARG A 137 21.44 0.49 -40.86
N GLU A 138 20.94 1.74 -40.82
CA GLU A 138 20.80 2.49 -39.59
C GLU A 138 19.86 1.79 -38.60
N ALA A 139 18.72 1.32 -39.07
CA ALA A 139 17.77 0.58 -38.24
C ALA A 139 18.38 -0.74 -37.71
N PHE A 140 19.12 -1.45 -38.56
CA PHE A 140 19.82 -2.68 -38.19
C PHE A 140 20.88 -2.45 -37.11
N VAL A 141 21.77 -1.47 -37.31
CA VAL A 141 22.81 -1.13 -36.32
C VAL A 141 22.21 -0.65 -35.01
N SER A 142 21.14 0.17 -35.05
CA SER A 142 20.45 0.63 -33.84
C SER A 142 19.82 -0.53 -33.09
N THR A 143 19.11 -1.43 -33.79
CA THR A 143 18.50 -2.62 -33.18
C THR A 143 19.54 -3.57 -32.63
N LEU A 144 20.66 -3.77 -33.38
CA LEU A 144 21.76 -4.63 -32.93
C LEU A 144 22.43 -4.07 -31.66
N ARG A 145 22.66 -2.75 -31.60
CA ARG A 145 23.20 -2.10 -30.39
C ARG A 145 22.31 -2.27 -29.21
N LEU A 146 21.01 -2.08 -29.41
CA LEU A 146 20.03 -2.18 -28.35
C LEU A 146 19.96 -3.62 -27.78
N ASN A 147 19.86 -4.62 -28.65
CA ASN A 147 19.68 -6.01 -28.24
C ASN A 147 20.98 -6.62 -27.69
N TYR A 148 22.08 -6.49 -28.41
CA TYR A 148 23.37 -7.06 -28.01
C TYR A 148 23.97 -6.33 -26.79
N GLY A 149 23.77 -5.00 -26.71
CA GLY A 149 24.15 -4.21 -25.55
C GLY A 149 23.41 -4.66 -24.31
N THR A 150 22.09 -4.84 -24.42
CA THR A 150 21.26 -5.32 -23.31
C THR A 150 21.65 -6.73 -22.85
N GLU A 151 21.88 -7.66 -23.79
CA GLU A 151 22.27 -9.03 -23.46
C GLU A 151 23.63 -9.08 -22.75
N MET A 152 24.61 -8.30 -23.22
CA MET A 152 25.93 -8.21 -22.60
C MET A 152 25.87 -7.61 -21.20
N VAL A 153 25.02 -6.59 -21.00
CA VAL A 153 24.80 -5.98 -19.69
C VAL A 153 24.16 -6.98 -18.74
N LEU A 154 23.11 -7.68 -19.18
CA LEU A 154 22.41 -8.68 -18.35
C LEU A 154 23.31 -9.86 -17.98
N ALA A 155 24.11 -10.36 -18.93
CA ALA A 155 25.09 -11.40 -18.65
C ALA A 155 26.12 -10.93 -17.60
N LYS A 156 26.58 -9.67 -17.69
CA LYS A 156 27.54 -9.11 -16.73
C LYS A 156 26.89 -8.93 -15.35
N LEU A 157 25.63 -8.47 -15.27
CA LEU A 157 24.87 -8.39 -14.03
C LEU A 157 24.64 -9.77 -13.41
N ALA A 158 24.35 -10.77 -14.23
CA ALA A 158 24.21 -12.16 -13.76
C ALA A 158 25.52 -12.72 -13.19
N ASN A 159 26.67 -12.37 -13.80
CA ASN A 159 27.99 -12.74 -13.28
C ASN A 159 28.29 -12.11 -11.91
N TYR A 160 27.73 -10.93 -11.64
CA TYR A 160 27.76 -10.29 -10.31
C TYR A 160 26.71 -10.86 -9.34
N GLY A 161 26.06 -11.99 -9.68
CA GLY A 161 25.08 -12.64 -8.81
C GLY A 161 23.72 -11.94 -8.74
N ILE A 162 23.47 -10.92 -9.56
CA ILE A 162 22.19 -10.20 -9.58
C ILE A 162 21.13 -11.08 -10.26
N PRO A 163 20.00 -11.39 -9.59
CA PRO A 163 18.92 -12.17 -10.19
C PRO A 163 18.38 -11.52 -11.47
N ASN A 164 18.11 -12.31 -12.51
CA ASN A 164 17.67 -11.81 -13.81
C ASN A 164 16.53 -10.78 -13.75
N LYS A 165 15.54 -11.00 -12.88
CA LYS A 165 14.44 -10.04 -12.70
C LYS A 165 14.93 -8.65 -12.28
N LEU A 166 15.87 -8.58 -11.34
CA LEU A 166 16.45 -7.30 -10.90
C LEU A 166 17.39 -6.74 -11.98
N ALA A 167 18.15 -7.58 -12.65
CA ALA A 167 19.02 -7.17 -13.75
C ALA A 167 18.22 -6.45 -14.87
N PHE A 168 17.03 -6.96 -15.22
CA PHE A 168 16.13 -6.29 -16.17
C PHE A 168 15.61 -4.96 -15.64
N GLN A 169 15.23 -4.88 -14.37
CA GLN A 169 14.76 -3.63 -13.76
C GLN A 169 15.87 -2.57 -13.76
N ILE A 170 17.10 -2.95 -13.40
CA ILE A 170 18.28 -2.07 -13.42
C ILE A 170 18.53 -1.58 -14.85
N GLN A 171 18.56 -2.49 -15.84
CA GLN A 171 18.76 -2.15 -17.24
C GLN A 171 17.62 -1.26 -17.78
N ASP A 172 16.38 -1.51 -17.39
CA ASP A 172 15.25 -0.70 -17.84
C ASP A 172 15.27 0.71 -17.25
N PHE A 173 15.74 0.86 -16.02
CA PHE A 173 15.86 2.15 -15.33
C PHE A 173 17.02 2.99 -15.87
N TYR A 174 18.24 2.45 -15.89
CA TYR A 174 19.47 3.18 -16.26
C TYR A 174 19.82 3.16 -17.73
N LYS A 175 19.20 2.25 -18.51
CA LYS A 175 19.45 2.13 -19.97
C LYS A 175 20.95 2.00 -20.30
N GLU A 176 21.53 3.01 -20.98
CA GLU A 176 22.92 3.02 -21.41
C GLU A 176 23.92 3.23 -20.26
N GLU A 177 23.48 3.81 -19.13
CA GLU A 177 24.32 4.09 -17.96
C GLU A 177 24.41 2.90 -16.98
N THR A 178 23.70 1.78 -17.26
CA THR A 178 23.58 0.64 -16.36
C THR A 178 24.91 0.14 -15.82
N LEU A 179 25.89 -0.10 -16.70
CA LEU A 179 27.18 -0.65 -16.28
C LEU A 179 28.01 0.38 -15.52
N ASP A 180 27.93 1.65 -15.89
CA ASP A 180 28.64 2.71 -15.20
C ASP A 180 28.14 2.86 -13.75
N VAL A 181 26.83 2.87 -13.55
CA VAL A 181 26.24 2.95 -12.23
C VAL A 181 26.54 1.70 -11.40
N VAL A 182 26.36 0.51 -11.98
CA VAL A 182 26.61 -0.75 -11.28
C VAL A 182 28.05 -0.90 -10.84
N GLU A 183 29.01 -0.50 -11.64
CA GLU A 183 30.44 -0.66 -11.36
C GLU A 183 31.03 0.46 -10.49
N ASN A 184 30.53 1.69 -10.61
CA ASN A 184 31.08 2.83 -9.90
C ASN A 184 30.23 3.27 -8.69
N TYR A 185 28.91 2.98 -8.72
CA TYR A 185 27.96 3.42 -7.69
C TYR A 185 26.99 2.31 -7.26
N PRO A 186 27.46 1.10 -6.88
CA PRO A 186 26.60 -0.07 -6.65
C PRO A 186 25.56 0.17 -5.56
N TYR A 187 25.80 1.03 -4.60
CA TYR A 187 24.85 1.35 -3.54
C TYR A 187 23.72 2.27 -3.99
N GLN A 188 23.87 3.01 -5.08
CA GLN A 188 22.78 3.81 -5.67
C GLN A 188 21.62 2.93 -6.13
N LEU A 189 21.90 1.68 -6.49
CA LEU A 189 20.88 0.68 -6.85
C LEU A 189 19.86 0.43 -5.73
N VAL A 190 20.23 0.63 -4.46
CA VAL A 190 19.34 0.43 -3.30
C VAL A 190 18.28 1.53 -3.24
N GLU A 191 18.64 2.74 -3.63
CA GLU A 191 17.76 3.90 -3.64
C GLU A 191 16.81 3.88 -4.86
N ASP A 192 17.35 3.51 -6.04
CA ASP A 192 16.66 3.69 -7.32
C ASP A 192 15.86 2.46 -7.75
N ILE A 193 16.23 1.24 -7.32
CA ILE A 193 15.62 -0.01 -7.81
C ILE A 193 14.75 -0.67 -6.74
N LYS A 194 13.45 -0.60 -6.93
CA LYS A 194 12.47 -1.21 -6.00
C LYS A 194 12.66 -2.72 -5.89
N GLY A 195 12.93 -3.18 -4.68
CA GLY A 195 13.12 -4.60 -4.38
C GLY A 195 14.58 -5.07 -4.40
N LEU A 196 15.54 -4.19 -4.72
CA LEU A 196 16.95 -4.44 -4.55
C LEU A 196 17.35 -4.02 -3.12
N GLY A 197 17.51 -5.01 -2.22
CA GLY A 197 17.88 -4.74 -0.83
C GLY A 197 19.37 -4.45 -0.66
N PHE A 198 19.75 -3.80 0.45
CA PHE A 198 21.14 -3.48 0.79
C PHE A 198 22.10 -4.67 0.66
N THR A 199 21.69 -5.87 1.13
CA THR A 199 22.53 -7.07 1.09
C THR A 199 22.98 -7.45 -0.33
N ILE A 200 22.10 -7.31 -1.33
CA ILE A 200 22.44 -7.61 -2.74
C ILE A 200 23.43 -6.57 -3.27
N ALA A 201 23.20 -5.29 -3.01
CA ALA A 201 24.13 -4.23 -3.39
C ALA A 201 25.49 -4.35 -2.69
N ASP A 202 25.48 -4.77 -1.42
CA ASP A 202 26.71 -4.95 -0.64
C ASP A 202 27.54 -6.16 -1.11
N GLN A 203 26.90 -7.26 -1.53
CA GLN A 203 27.56 -8.39 -2.17
C GLN A 203 28.18 -7.99 -3.51
N LEU A 204 27.42 -7.25 -4.33
CA LEU A 204 27.92 -6.71 -5.58
C LEU A 204 29.15 -5.80 -5.35
N ALA A 205 29.05 -4.89 -4.38
CA ALA A 205 30.13 -3.98 -4.02
C ALA A 205 31.39 -4.74 -3.53
N GLU A 206 31.23 -5.85 -2.82
CA GLU A 206 32.33 -6.72 -2.43
C GLU A 206 33.03 -7.36 -3.63
N GLU A 207 32.27 -7.88 -4.61
CA GLU A 207 32.82 -8.44 -5.83
C GLU A 207 33.54 -7.39 -6.70
N LEU A 208 33.08 -6.13 -6.65
CA LEU A 208 33.73 -4.99 -7.28
C LEU A 208 34.99 -4.49 -6.53
N GLY A 209 35.32 -5.09 -5.37
CA GLY A 209 36.48 -4.75 -4.56
C GLY A 209 36.30 -3.55 -3.65
N ILE A 210 35.08 -3.11 -3.38
CA ILE A 210 34.80 -2.07 -2.38
C ILE A 210 35.05 -2.65 -0.98
N GLU A 211 35.91 -1.98 -0.21
CA GLU A 211 36.33 -2.44 1.12
C GLU A 211 35.16 -2.42 2.12
N SER A 212 35.23 -3.31 3.12
CA SER A 212 34.19 -3.41 4.16
C SER A 212 34.03 -2.14 5.01
N GLN A 213 35.06 -1.29 5.08
CA GLN A 213 35.10 -0.03 5.81
C GLN A 213 34.96 1.20 4.89
N ALA A 214 34.52 1.01 3.65
CA ALA A 214 34.35 2.10 2.71
C ALA A 214 33.25 3.08 3.17
N PRO A 215 33.48 4.40 3.13
CA PRO A 215 32.51 5.41 3.55
C PRO A 215 31.14 5.31 2.86
N GLU A 216 31.15 5.04 1.54
CA GLU A 216 29.93 4.86 0.74
C GLU A 216 29.09 3.67 1.21
N ARG A 217 29.71 2.60 1.69
CA ARG A 217 29.04 1.45 2.27
C ARG A 217 28.30 1.83 3.56
N PHE A 218 28.95 2.62 4.42
CA PHE A 218 28.35 3.08 5.69
C PHE A 218 27.18 4.03 5.42
N ARG A 219 27.33 4.95 4.47
CA ARG A 219 26.26 5.88 4.07
C ARG A 219 25.04 5.14 3.55
N ALA A 220 25.23 4.21 2.64
CA ALA A 220 24.15 3.39 2.09
C ALA A 220 23.47 2.53 3.17
N GLY A 221 24.27 1.94 4.07
CA GLY A 221 23.73 1.21 5.23
C GLY A 221 22.91 2.08 6.17
N LEU A 222 23.33 3.31 6.44
CA LEU A 222 22.60 4.28 7.28
C LEU A 222 21.26 4.69 6.65
N VAL A 223 21.26 5.09 5.37
CA VAL A 223 20.04 5.49 4.66
C VAL A 223 19.06 4.32 4.57
N HIS A 224 19.57 3.12 4.20
CA HIS A 224 18.72 1.92 4.13
C HIS A 224 18.14 1.55 5.48
N SER A 225 18.93 1.54 6.56
CA SER A 225 18.46 1.20 7.92
C SER A 225 17.42 2.20 8.41
N LEU A 226 17.62 3.49 8.14
CA LEU A 226 16.67 4.55 8.49
C LEU A 226 15.31 4.33 7.81
N PHE A 227 15.33 4.16 6.48
CA PHE A 227 14.11 3.94 5.70
C PHE A 227 13.41 2.64 6.11
N GLN A 228 14.17 1.54 6.23
CA GLN A 228 13.64 0.24 6.62
C GLN A 228 13.00 0.27 8.02
N ALA A 229 13.66 0.91 9.00
CA ALA A 229 13.13 1.07 10.33
C ALA A 229 11.79 1.82 10.33
N CYS A 230 11.72 2.95 9.60
CA CYS A 230 10.47 3.70 9.45
C CYS A 230 9.37 2.87 8.80
N MET A 231 9.69 2.10 7.76
CA MET A 231 8.71 1.22 7.08
C MET A 231 8.22 0.06 7.96
N GLU A 232 9.07 -0.49 8.83
CA GLU A 232 8.72 -1.62 9.71
C GLU A 232 7.88 -1.19 10.91
N THR A 233 8.23 -0.05 11.54
CA THR A 233 7.56 0.44 12.75
C THR A 233 6.40 1.38 12.45
N GLY A 234 6.41 2.02 11.30
CA GLY A 234 5.50 3.10 10.94
C GLY A 234 5.90 4.46 11.52
N ASP A 235 7.10 4.58 12.07
CA ASP A 235 7.67 5.82 12.61
C ASP A 235 8.06 6.78 11.46
N THR A 236 8.13 8.09 11.74
CA THR A 236 8.62 9.08 10.77
C THR A 236 10.06 9.49 11.04
N TYR A 237 10.65 9.06 12.15
CA TYR A 237 12.05 9.28 12.51
C TYR A 237 12.60 8.11 13.36
N VAL A 238 13.91 8.02 13.44
CA VAL A 238 14.62 7.07 14.30
C VAL A 238 15.58 7.86 15.20
N GLU A 239 15.72 7.44 16.46
CA GLU A 239 16.76 8.04 17.35
C GLU A 239 18.15 7.69 16.81
N ALA A 240 19.08 8.65 16.79
CA ALA A 240 20.41 8.48 16.21
C ALA A 240 21.16 7.26 16.78
N ARG A 241 21.02 6.99 18.09
CA ARG A 241 21.60 5.82 18.73
C ARG A 241 21.04 4.52 18.18
N ASP A 242 19.69 4.42 18.07
CA ASP A 242 19.01 3.23 17.58
C ASP A 242 19.38 2.97 16.10
N LEU A 243 19.48 4.05 15.30
CA LEU A 243 19.90 3.99 13.91
C LEU A 243 21.33 3.45 13.76
N LEU A 244 22.28 3.94 14.56
CA LEU A 244 23.66 3.45 14.52
C LEU A 244 23.76 1.98 14.93
N GLU A 245 23.03 1.54 15.95
CA GLU A 245 23.01 0.15 16.39
C GLU A 245 22.40 -0.78 15.32
N GLN A 246 21.30 -0.39 14.69
CA GLN A 246 20.68 -1.15 13.60
C GLN A 246 21.57 -1.20 12.37
N THR A 247 22.20 -0.08 12.01
CA THR A 247 23.12 -0.02 10.87
C THR A 247 24.35 -0.89 11.09
N LEU A 248 24.97 -0.86 12.25
CA LEU A 248 26.10 -1.74 12.59
C LEU A 248 25.68 -3.22 12.46
N THR A 249 24.52 -3.58 13.01
CA THR A 249 23.98 -4.94 12.91
C THR A 249 23.79 -5.36 11.44
N LEU A 250 23.26 -4.47 10.59
CA LEU A 250 23.08 -4.72 9.16
C LEU A 250 24.43 -4.92 8.47
N LEU A 251 25.37 -4.01 8.65
CA LEU A 251 26.70 -4.03 8.03
C LEU A 251 27.52 -5.27 8.42
N GLU A 252 27.54 -5.61 9.71
CA GLU A 252 28.27 -6.77 10.24
C GLU A 252 27.62 -8.11 9.85
N SER A 253 26.28 -8.13 9.68
CA SER A 253 25.58 -9.34 9.21
C SER A 253 25.73 -9.56 7.70
N SER A 254 25.86 -8.48 6.92
CA SER A 254 26.07 -8.55 5.46
C SER A 254 27.48 -9.02 5.13
N ARG A 255 28.50 -8.45 5.81
CA ARG A 255 29.91 -8.91 5.71
C ARG A 255 30.44 -9.11 7.13
N PRO A 256 30.91 -10.32 7.50
CA PRO A 256 31.32 -10.66 8.86
C PRO A 256 32.65 -9.99 9.24
N VAL A 257 32.60 -8.72 9.55
CA VAL A 257 33.72 -7.85 9.96
C VAL A 257 33.28 -7.03 11.14
N GLU A 258 34.09 -6.95 12.20
CA GLU A 258 33.87 -6.04 13.32
C GLU A 258 34.19 -4.60 12.88
N LEU A 259 33.22 -3.71 13.03
CA LEU A 259 33.31 -2.31 12.60
C LEU A 259 33.45 -1.37 13.80
N ASP A 260 34.20 -0.28 13.63
CA ASP A 260 34.26 0.79 14.62
C ASP A 260 32.99 1.67 14.54
N PRO A 261 32.14 1.70 15.59
CA PRO A 261 30.94 2.54 15.60
C PRO A 261 31.21 4.03 15.36
N SER A 262 32.42 4.51 15.71
CA SER A 262 32.79 5.91 15.51
C SER A 262 32.89 6.31 14.04
N GLN A 263 33.32 5.38 13.16
CA GLN A 263 33.37 5.61 11.73
C GLN A 263 31.96 5.73 11.12
N VAL A 264 31.05 4.84 11.53
CA VAL A 264 29.66 4.91 11.10
C VAL A 264 28.98 6.20 11.58
N ALA A 265 29.27 6.63 12.82
CA ALA A 265 28.77 7.88 13.35
C ALA A 265 29.32 9.12 12.60
N GLN A 266 30.58 9.06 12.14
CA GLN A 266 31.16 10.11 11.31
C GLN A 266 30.43 10.23 9.94
N GLU A 267 30.11 9.08 9.33
CA GLU A 267 29.36 9.07 8.07
C GLU A 267 27.90 9.53 8.23
N LEU A 268 27.29 9.28 9.39
CA LEU A 268 25.98 9.88 9.70
C LEU A 268 26.07 11.41 9.77
N SER A 269 27.14 11.94 10.41
CA SER A 269 27.36 13.40 10.45
C SER A 269 27.55 13.98 9.05
N TYR A 270 28.28 13.26 8.19
CA TYR A 270 28.45 13.66 6.78
C TYR A 270 27.10 13.70 6.03
N LEU A 271 26.24 12.66 6.19
CA LEU A 271 24.92 12.62 5.55
C LEU A 271 24.02 13.79 6.00
N ILE A 272 24.15 14.21 7.27
CA ILE A 272 23.42 15.36 7.80
C ILE A 272 23.95 16.66 7.17
N GLU A 273 25.29 16.84 7.09
CA GLU A 273 25.93 18.01 6.49
C GLU A 273 25.61 18.17 4.99
N GLU A 274 25.44 17.05 4.27
CA GLU A 274 25.09 17.00 2.84
C GLU A 274 23.57 17.02 2.59
N ASP A 275 22.75 17.25 3.61
CA ASP A 275 21.28 17.26 3.54
C ASP A 275 20.67 15.96 2.95
N LYS A 276 21.36 14.82 3.09
CA LYS A 276 20.86 13.51 2.65
C LYS A 276 19.87 12.90 3.64
N VAL A 277 19.99 13.24 4.91
CA VAL A 277 19.05 12.97 5.98
C VAL A 277 18.86 14.23 6.81
N GLN A 278 17.74 14.38 7.49
CA GLN A 278 17.47 15.54 8.34
C GLN A 278 17.63 15.18 9.82
N GLN A 279 18.10 16.14 10.61
CA GLN A 279 18.26 15.98 12.05
C GLN A 279 17.50 17.07 12.81
N ILE A 280 16.78 16.67 13.84
CA ILE A 280 16.26 17.56 14.88
C ILE A 280 16.65 16.93 16.23
N ASP A 281 17.49 17.62 16.99
CA ASP A 281 18.07 17.09 18.23
C ASP A 281 18.74 15.70 18.02
N THR A 282 18.21 14.65 18.67
CA THR A 282 18.69 13.27 18.52
C THR A 282 17.94 12.46 17.48
N LYS A 283 16.93 13.04 16.83
CA LYS A 283 16.05 12.39 15.88
C LYS A 283 16.57 12.53 14.45
N ILE A 284 16.69 11.42 13.75
CA ILE A 284 17.12 11.34 12.35
C ILE A 284 15.92 10.98 11.50
N PHE A 285 15.71 11.74 10.43
CA PHE A 285 14.60 11.61 9.50
C PHE A 285 15.08 11.25 8.10
N ASP A 286 14.35 10.37 7.45
CA ASP A 286 14.41 10.28 6.00
C ASP A 286 13.88 11.57 5.36
N ASN A 287 14.54 12.07 4.30
CA ASN A 287 14.17 13.31 3.65
C ASN A 287 12.71 13.34 3.20
N SER A 288 12.22 12.23 2.62
CA SER A 288 10.86 12.16 2.10
C SER A 288 9.82 12.29 3.20
N LEU A 289 10.07 11.69 4.37
CA LEU A 289 9.19 11.76 5.53
C LEU A 289 9.28 13.14 6.22
N PHE A 290 10.49 13.68 6.35
CA PHE A 290 10.70 15.00 6.93
C PHE A 290 9.94 16.09 6.18
N PHE A 291 10.13 16.16 4.86
CA PHE A 291 9.47 17.14 4.02
C PHE A 291 7.98 16.87 3.83
N ALA A 292 7.54 15.62 3.94
CA ALA A 292 6.11 15.31 3.92
C ALA A 292 5.39 15.85 5.18
N GLU A 293 5.94 15.68 6.38
CA GLU A 293 5.36 16.25 7.60
C GLU A 293 5.39 17.80 7.56
N GLU A 294 6.50 18.40 7.11
CA GLU A 294 6.60 19.85 6.95
C GLU A 294 5.60 20.38 5.90
N GLY A 295 5.42 19.62 4.83
CA GLY A 295 4.42 19.92 3.81
C GLY A 295 3.00 19.87 4.37
N ILE A 296 2.64 18.85 5.14
CA ILE A 296 1.33 18.74 5.81
C ILE A 296 1.07 20.01 6.65
N ARG A 297 2.04 20.40 7.50
CA ARG A 297 1.95 21.63 8.29
C ARG A 297 1.72 22.85 7.41
N SER A 298 2.60 23.07 6.45
CA SER A 298 2.58 24.27 5.59
C SER A 298 1.27 24.39 4.81
N HIS A 299 0.77 23.26 4.27
CA HIS A 299 -0.47 23.24 3.52
C HIS A 299 -1.70 23.43 4.39
N LEU A 300 -1.76 22.83 5.57
CA LEU A 300 -2.85 23.06 6.51
C LEU A 300 -2.89 24.50 7.00
N VAL A 301 -1.75 25.11 7.35
CA VAL A 301 -1.67 26.52 7.71
C VAL A 301 -2.14 27.39 6.54
N ARG A 302 -1.70 27.10 5.32
CA ARG A 302 -2.16 27.81 4.12
C ARG A 302 -3.69 27.74 3.95
N ILE A 303 -4.30 26.59 4.18
CA ILE A 303 -5.75 26.41 4.08
C ILE A 303 -6.47 27.17 5.21
N LEU A 304 -5.95 27.10 6.44
CA LEU A 304 -6.55 27.76 7.60
C LEU A 304 -6.49 29.30 7.51
N GLU A 305 -5.34 29.87 7.12
CA GLU A 305 -5.08 31.32 7.18
C GLU A 305 -5.43 32.04 5.88
N LYS A 306 -5.15 31.43 4.71
CA LYS A 306 -5.32 32.08 3.40
C LYS A 306 -6.66 31.70 2.77
N GLY A 307 -7.29 32.65 2.14
CA GLY A 307 -8.53 32.46 1.40
C GLY A 307 -9.77 33.07 2.09
N LYS A 308 -10.71 33.49 1.28
CA LYS A 308 -11.97 34.07 1.74
C LYS A 308 -12.91 32.93 2.14
N GLN A 309 -13.31 32.90 3.40
CA GLN A 309 -14.35 32.01 3.86
C GLN A 309 -15.72 32.67 3.66
N LYS A 310 -16.64 31.98 2.99
CA LYS A 310 -18.07 32.35 3.04
C LYS A 310 -18.55 31.98 4.44
N SER A 311 -18.88 33.02 5.22
CA SER A 311 -19.46 32.84 6.54
C SER A 311 -20.98 32.68 6.37
N HIS A 312 -21.49 31.55 6.81
CA HIS A 312 -22.93 31.33 6.92
C HIS A 312 -23.35 31.59 8.35
N ASP A 313 -24.49 32.25 8.51
CA ASP A 313 -25.08 32.52 9.81
C ASP A 313 -25.51 31.19 10.49
N LEU A 314 -25.20 31.08 11.78
CA LEU A 314 -25.49 29.86 12.54
C LEU A 314 -27.00 29.55 12.58
N GLU A 315 -27.84 30.57 12.68
CA GLU A 315 -29.28 30.42 12.69
C GLU A 315 -29.83 29.84 11.37
N THR A 316 -29.24 30.30 10.26
CA THR A 316 -29.54 29.77 8.92
C THR A 316 -29.10 28.28 8.77
N ILE A 317 -27.92 27.93 9.28
CA ILE A 317 -27.46 26.54 9.27
C ILE A 317 -28.41 25.65 10.08
N GLN A 318 -28.77 26.07 11.30
CA GLN A 318 -29.70 25.33 12.17
C GLN A 318 -31.09 25.16 11.53
N LYS A 319 -31.59 26.17 10.84
CA LYS A 319 -32.85 26.08 10.09
C LYS A 319 -32.77 25.03 9.00
N HIS A 320 -31.68 24.99 8.25
CA HIS A 320 -31.48 23.96 7.21
C HIS A 320 -31.33 22.56 7.80
N ILE A 321 -30.68 22.42 8.98
CA ILE A 321 -30.62 21.12 9.69
C ILE A 321 -32.02 20.63 9.99
N THR A 322 -32.90 21.51 10.53
CA THR A 322 -34.29 21.16 10.84
C THR A 322 -35.05 20.74 9.57
N THR A 323 -34.85 21.46 8.46
CA THR A 323 -35.45 21.10 7.18
C THR A 323 -35.04 19.70 6.72
N ILE A 324 -33.73 19.37 6.81
CA ILE A 324 -33.22 18.04 6.47
C ILE A 324 -33.74 16.96 7.42
N GLU A 325 -33.86 17.24 8.71
CA GLU A 325 -34.48 16.29 9.65
C GLU A 325 -35.92 15.93 9.24
N GLU A 326 -36.71 16.94 8.85
CA GLU A 326 -38.09 16.75 8.38
C GLU A 326 -38.15 15.97 7.05
N GLU A 327 -37.28 16.30 6.06
CA GLU A 327 -37.25 15.66 4.76
C GLU A 327 -36.82 14.19 4.84
N LEU A 328 -35.83 13.88 5.69
CA LEU A 328 -35.27 12.53 5.82
C LEU A 328 -36.00 11.69 6.89
N GLY A 329 -36.86 12.30 7.71
CA GLY A 329 -37.55 11.62 8.80
C GLY A 329 -36.57 11.12 9.87
N ILE A 330 -35.50 11.85 10.15
CA ILE A 330 -34.47 11.54 11.15
C ILE A 330 -34.36 12.69 12.16
N GLU A 331 -33.80 12.42 13.32
CA GLU A 331 -33.50 13.42 14.34
C GLU A 331 -31.99 13.28 14.68
N TYR A 332 -31.23 14.37 14.46
CA TYR A 332 -29.84 14.48 14.92
C TYR A 332 -29.79 14.83 16.40
N ASP A 333 -28.89 14.22 17.15
CA ASP A 333 -28.62 14.70 18.50
C ASP A 333 -27.81 15.99 18.53
N ASN A 334 -27.65 16.57 19.72
CA ASN A 334 -26.96 17.85 19.87
C ASN A 334 -25.49 17.82 19.38
N ILE A 335 -24.76 16.70 19.58
CA ILE A 335 -23.36 16.54 19.13
C ILE A 335 -23.33 16.43 17.62
N GLN A 336 -24.26 15.72 17.01
CA GLN A 336 -24.37 15.59 15.56
C GLN A 336 -24.74 16.93 14.89
N LYS A 337 -25.69 17.68 15.48
CA LYS A 337 -26.05 19.03 15.03
C LYS A 337 -24.85 19.99 15.12
N GLN A 338 -24.13 19.95 16.23
CA GLN A 338 -22.91 20.75 16.40
C GLN A 338 -21.85 20.37 15.36
N ALA A 339 -21.61 19.08 15.13
CA ALA A 339 -20.65 18.61 14.11
C ALA A 339 -21.02 19.10 12.70
N ILE A 340 -22.32 19.14 12.35
CA ILE A 340 -22.78 19.69 11.07
C ILE A 340 -22.50 21.20 11.00
N CYS A 341 -22.80 21.94 12.07
CA CYS A 341 -22.50 23.37 12.13
C CYS A 341 -21.01 23.64 11.99
N ASP A 342 -20.18 22.92 12.76
CA ASP A 342 -18.73 23.12 12.78
C ASP A 342 -18.10 22.79 11.43
N ALA A 343 -18.54 21.72 10.76
CA ALA A 343 -18.07 21.35 9.42
C ALA A 343 -18.39 22.43 8.37
N ILE A 344 -19.54 23.08 8.48
CA ILE A 344 -19.92 24.18 7.57
C ILE A 344 -19.16 25.47 7.90
N GLN A 345 -18.89 25.73 9.17
CA GLN A 345 -18.26 26.98 9.59
C GLN A 345 -16.72 26.99 9.47
N ASN A 346 -16.09 25.81 9.51
CA ASN A 346 -14.62 25.72 9.45
C ASN A 346 -14.10 25.32 8.07
N LYS A 347 -12.88 25.72 7.75
CA LYS A 347 -12.19 25.30 6.51
C LYS A 347 -11.62 23.90 6.62
N VAL A 348 -11.05 23.57 7.76
CA VAL A 348 -10.56 22.23 8.11
C VAL A 348 -11.35 21.78 9.33
N PHE A 349 -11.94 20.61 9.23
CA PHE A 349 -12.73 20.05 10.33
C PHE A 349 -12.54 18.52 10.39
N ILE A 350 -12.39 17.98 11.60
CA ILE A 350 -12.24 16.54 11.82
C ILE A 350 -13.47 15.98 12.50
N LEU A 351 -14.08 14.97 11.87
CA LEU A 351 -15.16 14.18 12.43
C LEU A 351 -14.64 12.78 12.78
N THR A 352 -14.52 12.46 14.06
CA THR A 352 -14.06 11.16 14.51
C THR A 352 -15.11 10.40 15.29
N GLY A 353 -15.02 9.08 15.33
CA GLY A 353 -15.92 8.24 16.09
C GLY A 353 -15.88 6.78 15.67
N GLY A 354 -16.27 5.90 16.57
CA GLY A 354 -16.29 4.47 16.31
C GLY A 354 -17.41 4.04 15.33
N PRO A 355 -17.48 2.74 14.99
CA PRO A 355 -18.54 2.21 14.14
C PRO A 355 -19.91 2.32 14.82
N GLY A 356 -20.92 2.66 14.04
CA GLY A 356 -22.29 2.81 14.51
C GLY A 356 -22.58 4.10 15.27
N THR A 357 -21.65 5.05 15.35
CA THR A 357 -21.86 6.37 15.95
C THR A 357 -22.55 7.37 15.02
N GLY A 358 -22.88 6.97 13.79
CA GLY A 358 -23.61 7.80 12.84
C GLY A 358 -22.72 8.73 12.01
N LYS A 359 -21.41 8.48 11.89
CA LYS A 359 -20.52 9.30 11.01
C LYS A 359 -21.12 9.53 9.63
N THR A 360 -21.54 8.47 8.96
CA THR A 360 -22.14 8.56 7.61
C THR A 360 -23.45 9.37 7.60
N THR A 361 -24.26 9.26 8.64
CA THR A 361 -25.50 10.05 8.77
C THR A 361 -25.16 11.54 8.91
N VAL A 362 -24.13 11.87 9.69
CA VAL A 362 -23.63 13.24 9.84
C VAL A 362 -23.03 13.75 8.52
N ILE A 363 -22.23 12.93 7.80
CA ILE A 363 -21.69 13.29 6.47
C ILE A 363 -22.83 13.64 5.52
N ASN A 364 -23.87 12.82 5.43
CA ASN A 364 -25.04 13.10 4.58
C ASN A 364 -25.75 14.40 4.99
N GLY A 365 -25.87 14.65 6.29
CA GLY A 365 -26.39 15.92 6.82
C GLY A 365 -25.54 17.12 6.40
N ILE A 366 -24.22 17.02 6.53
CA ILE A 366 -23.26 18.06 6.12
C ILE A 366 -23.41 18.35 4.62
N ILE A 367 -23.43 17.30 3.78
CA ILE A 367 -23.58 17.44 2.32
C ILE A 367 -24.91 18.12 1.98
N ALA A 368 -26.01 17.67 2.59
CA ALA A 368 -27.34 18.21 2.34
C ALA A 368 -27.47 19.68 2.77
N VAL A 369 -26.99 20.03 3.96
CA VAL A 369 -26.98 21.40 4.46
C VAL A 369 -26.10 22.30 3.59
N TYR A 370 -24.89 21.83 3.23
CA TYR A 370 -24.00 22.56 2.32
C TYR A 370 -24.66 22.81 0.97
N ALA A 371 -25.32 21.80 0.40
CA ALA A 371 -26.02 21.93 -0.87
C ALA A 371 -27.17 22.96 -0.81
N LEU A 372 -27.92 23.01 0.28
CA LEU A 372 -28.97 24.03 0.48
C LEU A 372 -28.37 25.43 0.57
N LEU A 373 -27.28 25.60 1.30
CA LEU A 373 -26.60 26.91 1.51
C LEU A 373 -26.01 27.46 0.19
N GLU A 374 -25.44 26.57 -0.65
CA GLU A 374 -24.84 26.96 -1.92
C GLU A 374 -25.81 26.83 -3.13
N GLY A 375 -27.05 26.42 -2.90
CA GLY A 375 -28.06 26.28 -3.95
C GLY A 375 -27.78 25.17 -4.95
N LEU A 376 -27.13 24.08 -4.52
CA LEU A 376 -26.72 22.95 -5.36
C LEU A 376 -27.86 21.93 -5.51
N ASP A 377 -28.04 21.40 -6.72
CA ASP A 377 -28.96 20.28 -6.96
C ASP A 377 -28.18 18.95 -6.96
N LEU A 378 -28.20 18.23 -5.85
CA LEU A 378 -27.49 16.95 -5.68
C LEU A 378 -27.96 15.85 -6.67
N ARG A 379 -29.10 16.02 -7.34
CA ARG A 379 -29.56 15.09 -8.38
C ARG A 379 -28.75 15.19 -9.66
N LYS A 380 -28.14 16.36 -9.90
CA LYS A 380 -27.20 16.60 -10.98
C LYS A 380 -25.81 16.14 -10.53
N LYS A 381 -25.53 14.85 -10.63
CA LYS A 381 -24.30 14.22 -10.14
C LYS A 381 -23.01 14.67 -10.86
N SER A 382 -23.11 15.35 -12.01
CA SER A 382 -21.96 15.88 -12.75
C SER A 382 -21.69 17.33 -12.36
N ASN A 383 -20.42 17.67 -12.19
CA ASN A 383 -19.92 19.03 -11.89
C ASN A 383 -20.42 19.60 -10.55
N LEU A 384 -20.55 18.78 -9.53
CA LEU A 384 -20.77 19.27 -8.18
C LEU A 384 -19.43 19.76 -7.61
N PRO A 385 -19.39 20.91 -6.93
CA PRO A 385 -18.18 21.40 -6.25
C PRO A 385 -17.90 20.66 -4.94
N ILE A 386 -18.35 19.40 -4.83
CA ILE A 386 -18.15 18.48 -3.70
C ILE A 386 -17.39 17.28 -4.22
N LEU A 387 -16.25 17.01 -3.60
CA LEU A 387 -15.40 15.86 -3.90
C LEU A 387 -15.41 14.89 -2.74
N LEU A 388 -15.74 13.63 -3.02
CA LEU A 388 -15.72 12.56 -2.04
C LEU A 388 -14.54 11.64 -2.32
N ALA A 389 -13.70 11.43 -1.30
CA ALA A 389 -12.50 10.62 -1.41
C ALA A 389 -12.36 9.61 -0.27
N ALA A 390 -11.65 8.51 -0.52
CA ALA A 390 -11.23 7.56 0.51
C ALA A 390 -9.87 6.95 0.13
N PRO A 391 -9.10 6.40 1.08
CA PRO A 391 -7.79 5.79 0.76
C PRO A 391 -7.89 4.51 -0.06
N THR A 392 -9.01 3.79 0.00
CA THR A 392 -9.19 2.51 -0.73
C THR A 392 -10.41 2.57 -1.65
N GLY A 393 -10.35 1.79 -2.77
CA GLY A 393 -11.46 1.71 -3.73
C GLY A 393 -12.76 1.23 -3.08
N ARG A 394 -12.67 0.31 -2.14
CA ARG A 394 -13.84 -0.23 -1.43
C ARG A 394 -14.49 0.80 -0.51
N ALA A 395 -13.69 1.57 0.24
CA ALA A 395 -14.21 2.66 1.06
C ALA A 395 -14.87 3.75 0.19
N ALA A 396 -14.26 4.08 -0.95
CA ALA A 396 -14.82 5.02 -1.92
C ALA A 396 -16.17 4.52 -2.48
N ARG A 397 -16.25 3.26 -2.93
CA ARG A 397 -17.52 2.67 -3.39
C ARG A 397 -18.60 2.71 -2.31
N ARG A 398 -18.24 2.34 -1.08
CA ARG A 398 -19.17 2.41 0.05
C ARG A 398 -19.66 3.84 0.31
N MET A 399 -18.79 4.83 0.22
CA MET A 399 -19.17 6.24 0.34
C MET A 399 -20.16 6.64 -0.76
N ASN A 400 -19.94 6.19 -2.01
CA ASN A 400 -20.89 6.40 -3.11
C ASN A 400 -22.26 5.77 -2.84
N GLU A 401 -22.29 4.51 -2.37
CA GLU A 401 -23.55 3.81 -2.02
C GLU A 401 -24.35 4.53 -0.94
N LEU A 402 -23.66 5.08 0.06
CA LEU A 402 -24.28 5.70 1.23
C LEU A 402 -24.69 7.16 0.98
N THR A 403 -23.94 7.91 0.18
CA THR A 403 -24.23 9.31 -0.15
C THR A 403 -25.02 9.49 -1.46
N GLY A 404 -24.96 8.50 -2.34
CA GLY A 404 -25.48 8.57 -3.71
C GLY A 404 -24.67 9.47 -4.65
N LEU A 405 -23.54 10.03 -4.20
CA LEU A 405 -22.67 10.92 -4.96
C LEU A 405 -21.43 10.17 -5.48
N PRO A 406 -20.85 10.59 -6.61
CA PRO A 406 -19.60 10.02 -7.12
C PRO A 406 -18.49 10.15 -6.09
N SER A 407 -17.74 9.08 -5.88
CA SER A 407 -16.55 9.07 -5.03
C SER A 407 -15.45 8.21 -5.66
N ALA A 408 -14.20 8.52 -5.37
CA ALA A 408 -13.04 7.77 -5.85
C ALA A 408 -11.95 7.68 -4.79
N THR A 409 -10.89 6.95 -5.09
CA THR A 409 -9.72 6.93 -4.20
C THR A 409 -8.98 8.27 -4.23
N ILE A 410 -8.28 8.58 -3.11
CA ILE A 410 -7.40 9.76 -3.07
C ILE A 410 -6.42 9.72 -4.23
N HIS A 411 -5.76 8.58 -4.47
CA HIS A 411 -4.82 8.39 -5.57
C HIS A 411 -5.43 8.73 -6.94
N ARG A 412 -6.68 8.30 -7.19
CA ARG A 412 -7.36 8.59 -8.46
C ARG A 412 -7.67 10.07 -8.63
N HIS A 413 -8.08 10.75 -7.56
CA HIS A 413 -8.33 12.19 -7.60
C HIS A 413 -7.06 12.99 -7.82
N LEU A 414 -5.91 12.48 -7.33
CA LEU A 414 -4.60 13.07 -7.53
C LEU A 414 -3.95 12.70 -8.88
N GLY A 415 -4.61 11.88 -9.72
CA GLY A 415 -4.05 11.44 -11.00
C GLY A 415 -2.88 10.44 -10.87
N MET A 416 -2.68 9.86 -9.69
CA MET A 416 -1.61 8.87 -9.43
C MET A 416 -2.02 7.51 -10.03
N THR A 417 -1.65 7.29 -11.28
CA THR A 417 -1.95 6.05 -12.01
C THR A 417 -0.69 5.18 -12.13
N GLY A 418 -0.36 4.40 -11.10
CA GLY A 418 0.76 3.44 -11.14
C GLY A 418 2.15 4.09 -11.20
N ASP A 419 3.17 3.37 -10.80
CA ASP A 419 4.59 3.74 -10.70
C ASP A 419 4.96 5.22 -10.96
N ASP A 420 5.09 5.99 -9.88
CA ASP A 420 5.90 7.22 -9.69
C ASP A 420 5.83 8.38 -10.72
N ASP A 421 4.78 8.53 -11.52
CA ASP A 421 4.64 9.74 -12.34
C ASP A 421 4.00 10.89 -11.54
N THR A 422 4.83 11.65 -10.82
CA THR A 422 4.44 12.85 -10.08
C THR A 422 4.33 14.11 -10.96
N SER A 423 4.46 13.97 -12.27
CA SER A 423 4.56 15.10 -13.21
C SER A 423 3.27 15.92 -13.40
N HIS A 424 2.13 15.47 -12.84
CA HIS A 424 0.82 16.14 -13.00
C HIS A 424 0.29 16.82 -11.73
N LEU A 425 1.11 17.00 -10.68
CA LEU A 425 0.71 17.52 -9.36
C LEU A 425 0.59 19.07 -9.27
N GLU A 426 0.61 19.80 -10.39
CA GLU A 426 0.52 21.27 -10.35
C GLU A 426 -0.92 21.81 -10.25
N ASP A 427 -1.94 20.99 -10.48
CA ASP A 427 -3.33 21.45 -10.48
C ASP A 427 -4.04 21.14 -9.14
N TYR A 428 -4.66 22.20 -8.57
CA TYR A 428 -5.53 22.00 -7.41
C TYR A 428 -6.77 21.19 -7.79
N LEU A 429 -7.25 20.38 -6.82
CA LEU A 429 -8.52 19.68 -6.94
C LEU A 429 -9.66 20.68 -7.20
N ASP A 430 -10.43 20.44 -8.27
CA ASP A 430 -11.57 21.30 -8.67
C ASP A 430 -12.79 20.99 -7.77
N ALA A 431 -12.72 21.44 -6.53
CA ALA A 431 -13.79 21.29 -5.57
C ALA A 431 -13.74 22.37 -4.47
N ASP A 432 -14.92 22.89 -4.12
CA ASP A 432 -15.06 23.83 -3.01
C ASP A 432 -15.13 23.11 -1.65
N PHE A 433 -15.63 21.88 -1.63
CA PHE A 433 -15.74 21.06 -0.43
C PHE A 433 -15.24 19.63 -0.68
N ILE A 434 -14.19 19.25 0.02
CA ILE A 434 -13.54 17.93 -0.08
C ILE A 434 -13.87 17.16 1.20
N ILE A 435 -14.36 15.93 1.06
CA ILE A 435 -14.68 15.04 2.17
C ILE A 435 -13.86 13.77 2.01
N VAL A 436 -13.04 13.45 3.00
CA VAL A 436 -12.17 12.26 2.99
C VAL A 436 -12.57 11.34 4.14
N ASP A 437 -13.08 10.15 3.81
CA ASP A 437 -13.45 9.13 4.81
C ASP A 437 -12.34 8.08 4.99
N GLU A 438 -12.41 7.32 6.08
CA GLU A 438 -11.40 6.31 6.49
C GLU A 438 -9.96 6.88 6.56
N PHE A 439 -9.82 8.13 7.03
CA PHE A 439 -8.56 8.85 7.05
C PHE A 439 -7.50 8.21 7.97
N SER A 440 -7.89 7.31 8.87
CA SER A 440 -6.94 6.53 9.69
C SER A 440 -5.96 5.69 8.87
N MET A 441 -6.30 5.38 7.61
CA MET A 441 -5.46 4.62 6.68
C MET A 441 -4.53 5.51 5.84
N VAL A 442 -4.61 6.83 5.95
CA VAL A 442 -3.81 7.78 5.17
C VAL A 442 -2.46 7.97 5.87
N ASP A 443 -1.37 7.66 5.16
CA ASP A 443 0.00 7.84 5.63
C ASP A 443 0.51 9.27 5.41
N THR A 444 1.72 9.55 5.88
CA THR A 444 2.34 10.87 5.81
C THR A 444 2.52 11.36 4.37
N TRP A 445 2.98 10.52 3.45
CA TRP A 445 3.19 10.93 2.05
C TRP A 445 1.87 11.25 1.34
N LEU A 446 0.89 10.35 1.48
CA LEU A 446 -0.43 10.53 0.85
C LEU A 446 -1.17 11.73 1.43
N ALA A 447 -1.04 11.98 2.75
CA ALA A 447 -1.60 13.16 3.39
C ALA A 447 -0.96 14.46 2.85
N ASN A 448 0.37 14.49 2.72
CA ASN A 448 1.08 15.63 2.15
C ASN A 448 0.60 15.92 0.72
N GLN A 449 0.54 14.92 -0.14
CA GLN A 449 0.07 15.06 -1.52
C GLN A 449 -1.38 15.55 -1.60
N LEU A 450 -2.25 14.99 -0.74
CA LEU A 450 -3.65 15.43 -0.66
C LEU A 450 -3.74 16.92 -0.26
N PHE A 451 -3.09 17.32 0.83
CA PHE A 451 -3.17 18.71 1.32
C PHE A 451 -2.50 19.70 0.37
N SER A 452 -1.45 19.31 -0.35
CA SER A 452 -0.82 20.14 -1.39
C SER A 452 -1.79 20.49 -2.51
N SER A 453 -2.62 19.54 -2.90
CA SER A 453 -3.59 19.65 -4.00
C SER A 453 -4.90 20.35 -3.60
N ILE A 454 -5.07 20.76 -2.34
CA ILE A 454 -6.27 21.49 -1.87
C ILE A 454 -6.04 22.99 -2.01
N SER A 455 -6.97 23.68 -2.67
CA SER A 455 -6.97 25.14 -2.79
C SER A 455 -7.16 25.81 -1.42
N SER A 456 -6.55 26.97 -1.20
CA SER A 456 -6.77 27.77 0.02
C SER A 456 -8.24 28.21 0.21
N ASN A 457 -9.03 28.21 -0.84
CA ASN A 457 -10.46 28.57 -0.79
C ASN A 457 -11.38 27.37 -0.52
N SER A 458 -10.88 26.15 -0.66
CA SER A 458 -11.65 24.93 -0.46
C SER A 458 -11.76 24.59 1.04
N LYS A 459 -12.80 23.85 1.37
CA LYS A 459 -13.00 23.26 2.70
C LYS A 459 -12.61 21.78 2.66
N ILE A 460 -12.09 21.26 3.77
CA ILE A 460 -11.87 19.82 3.92
C ILE A 460 -12.51 19.30 5.20
N LEU A 461 -13.29 18.24 5.06
CA LEU A 461 -13.80 17.41 6.15
C LEU A 461 -13.00 16.09 6.16
N ILE A 462 -12.28 15.89 7.25
CA ILE A 462 -11.52 14.67 7.51
C ILE A 462 -12.36 13.76 8.39
N VAL A 463 -12.65 12.55 7.94
CA VAL A 463 -13.45 11.58 8.69
C VAL A 463 -12.65 10.31 8.93
N GLY A 464 -12.71 9.80 10.18
CA GLY A 464 -12.00 8.56 10.49
C GLY A 464 -12.26 8.06 11.90
N ASP A 465 -11.55 7.01 12.25
CA ASP A 465 -11.58 6.40 13.58
C ASP A 465 -10.13 6.13 14.03
N SER A 466 -9.61 6.97 14.90
CA SER A 466 -8.22 6.88 15.40
C SER A 466 -7.93 5.64 16.24
N ASP A 467 -8.97 4.95 16.68
CA ASP A 467 -8.83 3.72 17.48
C ASP A 467 -8.71 2.46 16.60
N GLN A 468 -8.93 2.57 15.27
CA GLN A 468 -8.65 1.52 14.29
C GLN A 468 -7.15 1.43 13.99
N LEU A 469 -6.77 0.40 13.20
CA LEU A 469 -5.40 0.25 12.71
C LEU A 469 -4.97 1.50 11.93
N PRO A 470 -3.77 2.02 12.17
CA PRO A 470 -3.20 3.12 11.40
C PRO A 470 -2.86 2.69 9.97
N SER A 471 -2.31 3.62 9.17
CA SER A 471 -1.76 3.35 7.85
C SER A 471 -0.70 2.24 7.88
N VAL A 472 -0.50 1.55 6.77
CA VAL A 472 0.58 0.55 6.66
C VAL A 472 1.94 1.25 6.59
N SER A 473 2.02 2.34 5.82
CA SER A 473 3.24 3.16 5.68
C SER A 473 3.43 4.10 6.87
N PRO A 474 4.60 4.76 7.00
CA PRO A 474 4.94 5.64 8.11
C PRO A 474 3.95 6.79 8.35
N GLY A 475 3.81 7.11 9.64
CA GLY A 475 2.96 8.19 10.14
C GLY A 475 1.62 7.72 10.71
N GLN A 476 0.97 8.61 11.46
CA GLN A 476 -0.36 8.43 12.05
C GLN A 476 -1.14 9.75 11.98
N VAL A 477 -1.22 10.31 10.78
CA VAL A 477 -1.64 11.71 10.54
C VAL A 477 -2.97 12.05 11.22
N LEU A 478 -3.99 11.18 11.13
CA LEU A 478 -5.27 11.43 11.81
C LEU A 478 -5.10 11.58 13.33
N ALA A 479 -4.34 10.67 13.95
CA ALA A 479 -4.11 10.70 15.39
C ALA A 479 -3.35 11.95 15.81
N ASP A 480 -2.33 12.35 15.03
CA ASP A 480 -1.53 13.56 15.30
C ASP A 480 -2.39 14.83 15.14
N LEU A 481 -3.18 14.94 14.06
CA LEU A 481 -4.06 16.08 13.83
C LEU A 481 -5.12 16.26 14.93
N LEU A 482 -5.60 15.17 15.54
CA LEU A 482 -6.51 15.21 16.68
C LEU A 482 -5.87 15.82 17.95
N HIS A 483 -4.54 15.87 18.03
CA HIS A 483 -3.83 16.50 19.15
C HIS A 483 -3.44 17.96 18.87
N ILE A 484 -3.79 18.49 17.71
CA ILE A 484 -3.49 19.89 17.33
C ILE A 484 -4.72 20.77 17.63
N PRO A 485 -4.68 21.62 18.67
CA PRO A 485 -5.85 22.43 19.10
C PRO A 485 -6.34 23.44 18.06
N LEU A 486 -5.50 23.79 17.09
CA LEU A 486 -5.85 24.70 15.98
C LEU A 486 -6.88 24.11 15.01
N ILE A 487 -7.06 22.78 15.01
CA ILE A 487 -7.95 22.07 14.09
C ILE A 487 -9.24 21.70 14.81
N PRO A 488 -10.38 22.34 14.48
CA PRO A 488 -11.67 22.01 15.05
C PRO A 488 -12.06 20.57 14.79
N GLN A 489 -12.57 19.91 15.82
CA GLN A 489 -12.92 18.49 15.75
C GLN A 489 -14.14 18.15 16.60
N THR A 490 -14.89 17.14 16.18
CA THR A 490 -15.97 16.56 16.97
C THR A 490 -15.83 15.05 17.02
N ARG A 491 -15.90 14.49 18.24
CA ARG A 491 -15.90 13.04 18.47
C ARG A 491 -17.32 12.56 18.73
N LEU A 492 -17.82 11.66 17.87
CA LEU A 492 -19.11 11.00 18.05
C LEU A 492 -18.94 9.78 18.96
N GLU A 493 -19.55 9.81 20.13
CA GLU A 493 -19.42 8.73 21.11
C GLU A 493 -20.71 7.89 21.23
N LYS A 494 -21.87 8.52 20.96
CA LYS A 494 -23.16 7.84 21.09
C LYS A 494 -23.39 6.85 19.95
N ILE A 495 -23.79 5.64 20.32
CA ILE A 495 -24.04 4.54 19.40
C ILE A 495 -25.52 4.51 18.99
N TYR A 496 -25.78 4.57 17.66
CA TYR A 496 -27.13 4.61 17.07
C TYR A 496 -27.51 3.36 16.29
N ARG A 497 -26.58 2.40 16.12
CA ARG A 497 -26.86 1.21 15.30
C ARG A 497 -28.18 0.58 15.73
N GLN A 498 -29.03 0.26 14.74
CA GLN A 498 -30.48 -0.07 14.78
C GLN A 498 -30.99 -1.04 15.86
N SER A 499 -30.17 -1.53 16.72
CA SER A 499 -30.56 -2.19 17.94
C SER A 499 -29.77 -1.60 19.11
N LYS A 500 -30.45 -0.97 20.04
CA LYS A 500 -29.92 -0.70 21.39
C LYS A 500 -29.39 -1.97 22.08
N GLU A 501 -29.40 -3.11 21.38
CA GLU A 501 -29.08 -4.46 21.82
C GLU A 501 -27.85 -5.08 21.11
N SER A 502 -27.14 -4.36 20.19
CA SER A 502 -25.93 -4.97 19.55
C SER A 502 -24.80 -5.14 20.55
N THR A 503 -24.55 -6.39 20.91
CA THR A 503 -23.47 -6.75 21.83
C THR A 503 -22.08 -6.70 21.17
N ILE A 504 -22.02 -6.67 19.82
CA ILE A 504 -20.79 -6.48 19.05
C ILE A 504 -20.25 -5.08 19.26
N VAL A 505 -21.10 -4.06 19.12
CA VAL A 505 -20.69 -2.66 19.26
C VAL A 505 -20.29 -2.35 20.70
N THR A 506 -21.04 -2.90 21.67
CA THR A 506 -20.70 -2.79 23.08
C THR A 506 -19.32 -3.42 23.36
N LEU A 507 -19.07 -4.61 22.83
CA LEU A 507 -17.77 -5.28 22.94
C LEU A 507 -16.64 -4.43 22.34
N ALA A 508 -16.83 -3.90 21.13
CA ALA A 508 -15.86 -3.04 20.48
C ALA A 508 -15.51 -1.81 21.33
N SER A 509 -16.55 -1.16 21.91
CA SER A 509 -16.36 -0.01 22.80
C SER A 509 -15.57 -0.36 24.09
N GLN A 510 -15.83 -1.53 24.68
CA GLN A 510 -15.10 -1.99 25.86
C GLN A 510 -13.65 -2.35 25.54
N ILE A 511 -13.40 -3.06 24.44
CA ILE A 511 -12.04 -3.38 23.97
C ILE A 511 -11.26 -2.10 23.68
N ARG A 512 -11.89 -1.11 23.05
CA ARG A 512 -11.27 0.21 22.84
C ARG A 512 -10.76 0.83 24.14
N GLN A 513 -11.50 0.65 25.23
CA GLN A 513 -11.13 1.13 26.57
C GLN A 513 -10.12 0.22 27.30
N GLY A 514 -9.69 -0.88 26.68
CA GLY A 514 -8.78 -1.85 27.28
C GLY A 514 -9.47 -2.82 28.23
N ILE A 515 -10.77 -2.99 28.10
CA ILE A 515 -11.59 -3.81 29.00
C ILE A 515 -12.08 -5.04 28.23
N LEU A 516 -11.66 -6.24 28.63
CA LEU A 516 -12.28 -7.47 28.23
C LEU A 516 -13.46 -7.77 29.16
N PRO A 517 -14.72 -7.71 28.69
CA PRO A 517 -15.88 -7.81 29.59
C PRO A 517 -16.03 -9.20 30.23
N ALA A 518 -16.54 -9.28 31.45
CA ALA A 518 -16.75 -10.54 32.16
C ALA A 518 -17.71 -11.50 31.43
N ASP A 519 -18.60 -10.97 30.58
CA ASP A 519 -19.51 -11.75 29.74
C ASP A 519 -18.95 -12.07 28.34
N PHE A 520 -17.64 -11.88 28.10
CA PHE A 520 -16.97 -12.11 26.81
C PHE A 520 -17.23 -13.53 26.27
N THR A 521 -17.15 -14.52 27.13
CA THR A 521 -17.34 -15.93 26.77
C THR A 521 -18.81 -16.34 26.63
N GLN A 522 -19.75 -15.50 27.04
CA GLN A 522 -21.18 -15.80 26.98
C GLN A 522 -21.72 -15.67 25.56
N LYS A 523 -22.52 -16.65 25.13
CA LYS A 523 -23.23 -16.56 23.87
C LYS A 523 -24.32 -15.47 23.93
N LYS A 524 -24.31 -14.56 22.97
CA LYS A 524 -25.32 -13.51 22.78
C LYS A 524 -26.05 -13.71 21.45
N ALA A 525 -27.04 -12.85 21.18
CA ALA A 525 -27.80 -12.94 19.94
C ALA A 525 -26.96 -12.74 18.68
N ASP A 526 -25.98 -11.83 18.72
CA ASP A 526 -25.15 -11.42 17.61
C ASP A 526 -23.67 -11.81 17.76
N ARG A 527 -23.25 -12.37 18.92
CA ARG A 527 -21.86 -12.84 19.12
C ARG A 527 -21.80 -14.20 19.80
N SER A 528 -20.74 -14.96 19.49
CA SER A 528 -20.42 -16.23 20.13
C SER A 528 -18.91 -16.34 20.29
N TYR A 529 -18.49 -16.99 21.39
CA TYR A 529 -17.10 -17.32 21.66
C TYR A 529 -16.93 -18.83 21.83
N PHE A 530 -15.82 -19.36 21.31
CA PHE A 530 -15.42 -20.76 21.47
C PHE A 530 -13.96 -20.82 21.89
N GLU A 531 -13.71 -21.31 23.09
CA GLU A 531 -12.37 -21.58 23.62
C GLU A 531 -11.76 -22.77 22.88
N ILE A 532 -10.69 -22.54 22.12
CA ILE A 532 -10.12 -23.59 21.27
C ILE A 532 -8.63 -23.34 21.09
N ALA A 533 -7.83 -24.41 21.18
CA ALA A 533 -6.42 -24.37 20.80
C ALA A 533 -6.25 -24.25 19.26
N SER A 534 -5.14 -23.65 18.84
CA SER A 534 -4.81 -23.35 17.43
C SER A 534 -5.05 -24.53 16.48
N GLY A 535 -4.63 -25.75 16.86
CA GLY A 535 -4.79 -26.95 16.01
C GLY A 535 -6.23 -27.38 15.73
N HIS A 536 -7.21 -26.94 16.54
CA HIS A 536 -8.63 -27.29 16.38
C HIS A 536 -9.45 -26.20 15.64
N ILE A 537 -8.85 -25.07 15.33
CA ILE A 537 -9.53 -23.96 14.64
C ILE A 537 -10.09 -24.39 13.28
N PRO A 538 -9.33 -25.09 12.40
CA PRO A 538 -9.87 -25.53 11.11
C PRO A 538 -11.13 -26.39 11.23
N ALA A 539 -11.10 -27.42 12.08
CA ALA A 539 -12.26 -28.31 12.31
C ALA A 539 -13.47 -27.57 12.92
N THR A 540 -13.23 -26.52 13.67
CA THR A 540 -14.30 -25.70 14.24
C THR A 540 -14.90 -24.76 13.20
N ILE A 541 -14.08 -24.16 12.34
CA ILE A 541 -14.55 -23.35 11.19
C ILE A 541 -15.42 -24.23 10.28
N GLU A 542 -15.01 -25.46 9.97
CA GLU A 542 -15.81 -26.41 9.19
C GLU A 542 -17.20 -26.62 9.79
N LYS A 543 -17.29 -26.91 11.11
CA LYS A 543 -18.56 -27.07 11.81
C LYS A 543 -19.43 -25.81 11.76
N ILE A 544 -18.84 -24.64 11.97
CA ILE A 544 -19.53 -23.34 11.92
C ILE A 544 -20.08 -23.09 10.52
N LEU A 545 -19.28 -23.30 9.48
CA LEU A 545 -19.73 -23.18 8.09
C LEU A 545 -20.87 -24.12 7.77
N GLY A 546 -20.76 -25.38 8.18
CA GLY A 546 -21.83 -26.35 7.99
C GLY A 546 -23.15 -25.94 8.66
N VAL A 547 -23.11 -25.34 9.84
CA VAL A 547 -24.29 -24.80 10.51
C VAL A 547 -24.80 -23.54 9.82
N ALA A 548 -23.92 -22.62 9.44
CA ALA A 548 -24.28 -21.37 8.77
C ALA A 548 -25.01 -21.62 7.44
N LEU A 549 -24.47 -22.51 6.62
CA LEU A 549 -25.04 -22.86 5.32
C LEU A 549 -26.41 -23.55 5.47
N ARG A 550 -26.58 -24.46 6.45
CA ARG A 550 -27.89 -25.08 6.76
C ARG A 550 -28.93 -24.07 7.21
N ASN A 551 -28.50 -22.98 7.86
CA ASN A 551 -29.39 -21.90 8.27
C ASN A 551 -29.60 -20.83 7.17
N GLY A 552 -29.17 -21.11 5.92
CA GLY A 552 -29.41 -20.25 4.77
C GLY A 552 -28.50 -19.02 4.68
N ILE A 553 -27.40 -18.97 5.44
CA ILE A 553 -26.42 -17.87 5.33
C ILE A 553 -25.56 -18.12 4.09
N PRO A 554 -25.55 -17.21 3.10
CA PRO A 554 -24.75 -17.40 1.90
C PRO A 554 -23.24 -17.41 2.22
N ALA A 555 -22.48 -18.26 1.55
CA ALA A 555 -21.01 -18.35 1.74
C ALA A 555 -20.30 -17.01 1.51
N ARG A 556 -20.79 -16.19 0.57
CA ARG A 556 -20.26 -14.85 0.27
C ARG A 556 -20.35 -13.89 1.47
N ASP A 557 -21.31 -14.07 2.35
CA ASP A 557 -21.59 -13.22 3.52
C ASP A 557 -20.69 -13.57 4.72
N ILE A 558 -19.95 -14.69 4.63
CA ILE A 558 -19.06 -15.17 5.69
C ILE A 558 -17.63 -14.79 5.33
N GLN A 559 -16.94 -14.12 6.28
CA GLN A 559 -15.55 -13.75 6.14
C GLN A 559 -14.75 -14.18 7.37
N VAL A 560 -13.65 -14.89 7.13
CA VAL A 560 -12.66 -15.15 8.18
C VAL A 560 -11.60 -14.04 8.15
N LEU A 561 -11.34 -13.44 9.32
CA LEU A 561 -10.30 -12.44 9.49
C LEU A 561 -9.23 -13.01 10.43
N ALA A 562 -8.00 -13.13 9.97
CA ALA A 562 -6.91 -13.68 10.75
C ALA A 562 -5.70 -12.75 10.77
N PRO A 563 -4.89 -12.75 11.87
CA PRO A 563 -3.74 -11.86 11.99
C PRO A 563 -2.55 -12.29 11.13
N MET A 564 -2.39 -13.58 10.79
CA MET A 564 -1.20 -14.11 10.12
C MET A 564 -1.55 -14.94 8.88
N TYR A 565 -0.58 -15.00 7.94
CA TYR A 565 -0.71 -15.82 6.73
C TYR A 565 -0.40 -17.29 7.00
N ARG A 566 0.69 -17.60 7.72
CA ARG A 566 1.21 -18.94 7.95
C ARG A 566 0.66 -19.57 9.23
N GLY A 567 0.74 -20.90 9.32
CA GLY A 567 0.30 -21.69 10.49
C GLY A 567 -1.08 -22.32 10.32
N THR A 568 -1.46 -23.21 11.25
CA THR A 568 -2.74 -23.96 11.18
C THR A 568 -3.99 -23.09 11.26
N ALA A 569 -3.91 -21.97 11.96
CA ALA A 569 -4.94 -20.94 12.03
C ALA A 569 -4.63 -19.72 11.11
N GLY A 570 -3.70 -19.87 10.17
CA GLY A 570 -3.30 -18.85 9.23
C GLY A 570 -4.22 -18.73 8.02
N ILE A 571 -4.14 -17.60 7.35
CA ILE A 571 -4.98 -17.25 6.20
C ILE A 571 -4.89 -18.31 5.09
N ASP A 572 -3.67 -18.80 4.79
CA ASP A 572 -3.45 -19.74 3.69
C ASP A 572 -4.13 -21.09 3.96
N ALA A 573 -3.94 -21.65 5.15
CA ALA A 573 -4.56 -22.91 5.56
C ALA A 573 -6.09 -22.80 5.62
N ILE A 574 -6.61 -21.66 6.11
CA ILE A 574 -8.07 -21.44 6.20
C ILE A 574 -8.66 -21.25 4.80
N ASN A 575 -7.97 -20.52 3.89
CA ASN A 575 -8.43 -20.38 2.51
C ASN A 575 -8.57 -21.73 1.80
N GLN A 576 -7.56 -22.60 1.93
CA GLN A 576 -7.61 -23.94 1.36
C GLN A 576 -8.77 -24.78 1.94
N LEU A 577 -8.91 -24.78 3.27
CA LEU A 577 -10.01 -25.46 3.95
C LEU A 577 -11.38 -24.95 3.47
N MET A 578 -11.56 -23.63 3.43
CA MET A 578 -12.84 -23.05 3.04
C MET A 578 -13.15 -23.28 1.55
N GLN A 579 -12.15 -23.21 0.69
CA GLN A 579 -12.31 -23.55 -0.71
C GLN A 579 -12.80 -25.00 -0.89
N ASP A 580 -12.17 -25.97 -0.21
CA ASP A 580 -12.55 -27.38 -0.31
C ASP A 580 -13.94 -27.68 0.25
N LEU A 581 -14.38 -26.89 1.24
CA LEU A 581 -15.73 -27.02 1.82
C LEU A 581 -16.82 -26.33 0.99
N LEU A 582 -16.54 -25.12 0.50
CA LEU A 582 -17.53 -24.27 -0.17
C LEU A 582 -17.58 -24.45 -1.68
N ASN A 583 -16.44 -24.80 -2.27
CA ASN A 583 -16.26 -25.02 -3.70
C ASN A 583 -15.40 -26.27 -3.95
N PRO A 584 -15.87 -27.47 -3.53
CA PRO A 584 -15.09 -28.70 -3.67
C PRO A 584 -14.80 -29.03 -5.13
N PRO A 585 -13.68 -29.72 -5.43
CA PRO A 585 -13.36 -30.13 -6.80
C PRO A 585 -14.43 -31.09 -7.32
N GLN A 586 -14.99 -30.76 -8.47
CA GLN A 586 -15.97 -31.64 -9.16
C GLN A 586 -15.27 -32.41 -10.27
N LYS A 587 -15.76 -33.63 -10.55
CA LYS A 587 -15.28 -34.42 -11.67
C LYS A 587 -15.60 -33.65 -12.95
N ASP A 588 -14.61 -33.42 -13.81
CA ASP A 588 -14.71 -32.64 -15.05
C ASP A 588 -14.78 -31.09 -14.90
N GLN A 589 -14.60 -30.54 -13.70
CA GLN A 589 -14.48 -29.10 -13.51
C GLN A 589 -13.05 -28.63 -13.84
N LEU A 590 -12.96 -27.64 -14.72
CA LEU A 590 -11.70 -26.99 -15.01
C LEU A 590 -11.17 -26.28 -13.74
N SER A 591 -9.90 -26.45 -13.44
CA SER A 591 -9.17 -25.71 -12.41
C SER A 591 -7.80 -25.34 -12.94
N PHE A 592 -7.30 -24.19 -12.51
CA PHE A 592 -5.96 -23.74 -12.86
C PHE A 592 -5.04 -23.78 -11.65
N GLU A 593 -3.90 -24.43 -11.83
CA GLU A 593 -2.87 -24.51 -10.80
C GLU A 593 -2.02 -23.25 -10.74
N ALA A 594 -1.92 -22.67 -9.56
CA ALA A 594 -1.04 -21.55 -9.23
C ALA A 594 -0.10 -21.98 -8.09
N PRO A 595 1.03 -21.29 -7.86
CA PRO A 595 2.04 -21.68 -6.87
C PRO A 595 1.52 -21.94 -5.45
N GLN A 596 0.40 -21.35 -5.08
CA GLN A 596 -0.14 -21.40 -3.71
C GLN A 596 -1.54 -22.01 -3.61
N CYS A 597 -2.26 -22.22 -4.72
CA CYS A 597 -3.62 -22.73 -4.72
C CYS A 597 -4.05 -23.20 -6.11
N HIS A 598 -5.20 -23.86 -6.17
CA HIS A 598 -5.89 -24.17 -7.42
C HIS A 598 -7.11 -23.26 -7.55
N TYR A 599 -7.14 -22.42 -8.58
CA TYR A 599 -8.32 -21.59 -8.85
C TYR A 599 -9.42 -22.38 -9.51
N ARG A 600 -10.65 -22.20 -9.02
CA ARG A 600 -11.88 -22.86 -9.51
C ARG A 600 -12.94 -21.81 -9.80
N LYS A 601 -13.80 -22.04 -10.75
CA LYS A 601 -14.99 -21.18 -10.98
C LYS A 601 -15.80 -21.06 -9.70
N ARG A 602 -16.24 -19.84 -9.36
CA ARG A 602 -16.95 -19.41 -8.14
C ARG A 602 -16.05 -19.21 -6.91
N ASP A 603 -14.75 -19.33 -7.02
CA ASP A 603 -13.87 -18.98 -5.92
C ASP A 603 -13.98 -17.49 -5.59
N LYS A 604 -13.97 -17.18 -4.29
CA LYS A 604 -13.88 -15.84 -3.77
C LYS A 604 -12.41 -15.41 -3.77
N VAL A 605 -12.12 -14.29 -4.41
CA VAL A 605 -10.76 -13.76 -4.57
C VAL A 605 -10.66 -12.30 -4.16
N ILE A 606 -9.44 -11.86 -3.88
CA ILE A 606 -9.08 -10.48 -3.58
C ILE A 606 -8.02 -10.00 -4.57
N HIS A 607 -8.16 -8.77 -5.04
CA HIS A 607 -7.15 -8.08 -5.83
C HIS A 607 -6.07 -7.49 -4.92
N LEU A 608 -4.80 -7.55 -5.33
CA LEU A 608 -3.65 -7.25 -4.47
C LEU A 608 -2.92 -5.95 -4.81
N VAL A 609 -3.20 -5.38 -5.98
CA VAL A 609 -2.53 -4.18 -6.52
C VAL A 609 -3.57 -3.11 -6.88
N ASN A 610 -3.13 -1.86 -7.05
CA ASN A 610 -3.99 -0.85 -7.64
C ASN A 610 -3.83 -0.89 -9.16
N ASP A 611 -4.93 -1.03 -9.89
CA ASP A 611 -4.95 -1.07 -11.35
C ASP A 611 -6.09 -0.17 -11.85
N ALA A 612 -5.70 1.07 -12.18
CA ALA A 612 -6.65 2.10 -12.57
C ALA A 612 -7.23 1.86 -13.97
N GLU A 613 -6.49 1.19 -14.85
CA GLU A 613 -6.93 0.91 -16.22
C GLU A 613 -8.14 -0.02 -16.25
N ILE A 614 -8.10 -1.07 -15.44
CA ILE A 614 -9.22 -2.02 -15.30
C ILE A 614 -10.21 -1.61 -14.20
N ASN A 615 -9.98 -0.49 -13.53
CA ASN A 615 -10.80 0.04 -12.43
C ASN A 615 -11.01 -0.98 -11.30
N VAL A 616 -9.94 -1.70 -10.90
CA VAL A 616 -9.89 -2.62 -9.77
C VAL A 616 -8.73 -2.24 -8.87
N PHE A 617 -8.97 -2.23 -7.56
CA PHE A 617 -8.01 -1.71 -6.59
C PHE A 617 -7.61 -2.76 -5.56
N ASN A 618 -6.48 -2.54 -4.90
CA ASN A 618 -6.02 -3.39 -3.81
C ASN A 618 -7.10 -3.50 -2.71
N GLY A 619 -7.44 -4.74 -2.37
CA GLY A 619 -8.50 -5.04 -1.41
C GLY A 619 -9.87 -5.33 -2.03
N ASP A 620 -10.07 -5.12 -3.34
CA ASP A 620 -11.32 -5.45 -4.00
C ASP A 620 -11.57 -6.94 -3.98
N LEU A 621 -12.79 -7.32 -3.62
CA LEU A 621 -13.24 -8.71 -3.61
C LEU A 621 -14.03 -9.02 -4.88
N GLY A 622 -13.73 -10.17 -5.47
CA GLY A 622 -14.44 -10.66 -6.64
C GLY A 622 -14.74 -12.16 -6.54
N ALA A 623 -15.47 -12.62 -7.52
CA ALA A 623 -15.75 -14.06 -7.70
C ALA A 623 -15.30 -14.50 -9.09
N ILE A 624 -14.63 -15.64 -9.18
CA ILE A 624 -14.24 -16.21 -10.48
C ILE A 624 -15.50 -16.63 -11.25
N THR A 625 -15.75 -15.96 -12.37
CA THR A 625 -16.90 -16.23 -13.26
C THR A 625 -16.57 -17.25 -14.33
N ASP A 626 -15.32 -17.25 -14.82
CA ASP A 626 -14.90 -18.24 -15.81
C ASP A 626 -13.39 -18.54 -15.75
N LEU A 627 -13.01 -19.69 -16.34
CA LEU A 627 -11.64 -20.15 -16.54
C LEU A 627 -11.47 -20.49 -18.01
N ILE A 628 -10.62 -19.79 -18.73
CA ILE A 628 -10.47 -19.91 -20.18
C ILE A 628 -9.09 -20.49 -20.48
N PRO A 629 -9.00 -21.74 -20.99
CA PRO A 629 -7.72 -22.30 -21.41
C PRO A 629 -7.08 -21.51 -22.54
N GLY A 630 -5.76 -21.41 -22.54
CA GLY A 630 -4.97 -20.61 -23.49
C GLY A 630 -5.18 -20.92 -24.97
N LYS A 631 -5.68 -22.11 -25.29
CA LYS A 631 -6.07 -22.46 -26.67
C LYS A 631 -7.29 -21.68 -27.20
N TYR A 632 -8.04 -20.99 -26.31
CA TYR A 632 -9.23 -20.22 -26.66
C TYR A 632 -9.05 -18.72 -26.43
N THR A 633 -7.90 -18.27 -25.92
CA THR A 633 -7.58 -16.86 -25.63
C THR A 633 -6.73 -16.26 -26.76
N GLU A 634 -6.79 -14.95 -26.94
CA GLU A 634 -5.94 -14.22 -27.88
C GLU A 634 -4.48 -14.19 -27.39
N SER A 635 -4.29 -14.12 -26.08
CA SER A 635 -2.98 -14.13 -25.39
C SER A 635 -2.27 -15.49 -25.48
N LYS A 636 -2.96 -16.56 -25.88
CA LYS A 636 -2.52 -17.97 -25.83
C LYS A 636 -2.11 -18.45 -24.42
N GLN A 637 -2.50 -17.72 -23.39
CA GLN A 637 -2.32 -18.06 -21.98
C GLN A 637 -3.64 -18.44 -21.35
N ASP A 638 -3.60 -19.28 -20.30
CA ASP A 638 -4.77 -19.53 -19.48
C ASP A 638 -5.23 -18.22 -18.81
N GLU A 639 -6.52 -17.92 -18.85
CA GLU A 639 -7.08 -16.71 -18.31
C GLU A 639 -8.14 -16.99 -17.24
N ILE A 640 -8.10 -16.22 -16.15
CA ILE A 640 -9.09 -16.23 -15.08
C ILE A 640 -9.97 -15.00 -15.22
N VAL A 641 -11.27 -15.20 -15.42
CA VAL A 641 -12.23 -14.09 -15.46
C VAL A 641 -12.86 -13.91 -14.09
N ILE A 642 -12.83 -12.70 -13.58
CA ILE A 642 -13.31 -12.35 -12.24
C ILE A 642 -14.30 -11.19 -12.34
N ASP A 643 -15.44 -11.35 -11.68
CA ASP A 643 -16.42 -10.28 -11.49
C ASP A 643 -16.15 -9.57 -10.15
N PHE A 644 -15.83 -8.28 -10.22
CA PHE A 644 -15.71 -7.37 -9.08
C PHE A 644 -16.93 -6.45 -9.03
N ASP A 645 -18.02 -6.95 -8.43
CA ASP A 645 -19.28 -6.20 -8.26
C ASP A 645 -19.84 -5.62 -9.57
N GLY A 646 -19.84 -6.42 -10.64
CA GLY A 646 -20.34 -6.06 -11.97
C GLY A 646 -19.27 -5.54 -12.93
N ASN A 647 -18.02 -5.46 -12.51
CA ASN A 647 -16.86 -5.19 -13.35
C ASN A 647 -16.12 -6.50 -13.64
N GLU A 648 -16.34 -7.06 -14.83
CA GLU A 648 -15.70 -8.31 -15.26
C GLU A 648 -14.32 -8.04 -15.85
N VAL A 649 -13.28 -8.67 -15.29
CA VAL A 649 -11.88 -8.51 -15.70
C VAL A 649 -11.24 -9.86 -15.96
N SER A 650 -10.48 -9.98 -17.05
CA SER A 650 -9.71 -11.18 -17.41
C SER A 650 -8.25 -11.01 -17.00
N TYR A 651 -7.70 -12.02 -16.33
CA TYR A 651 -6.30 -12.07 -15.88
C TYR A 651 -5.58 -13.20 -16.61
N PRO A 652 -4.65 -12.91 -17.52
CA PRO A 652 -3.77 -13.90 -18.11
C PRO A 652 -2.81 -14.47 -17.04
N ARG A 653 -2.25 -15.65 -17.31
CA ARG A 653 -1.48 -16.43 -16.33
C ARG A 653 -0.32 -15.64 -15.68
N ASN A 654 0.34 -14.79 -16.44
CA ASN A 654 1.42 -13.93 -15.95
C ASN A 654 0.95 -12.85 -14.97
N GLU A 655 -0.34 -12.58 -14.87
CA GLU A 655 -0.94 -11.59 -13.96
C GLU A 655 -1.61 -12.21 -12.72
N TRP A 656 -1.61 -13.53 -12.57
CA TRP A 656 -2.23 -14.17 -11.42
C TRP A 656 -1.61 -13.82 -10.07
N TYR A 657 -0.42 -13.24 -10.05
CA TYR A 657 0.17 -12.67 -8.84
C TYR A 657 -0.64 -11.49 -8.28
N LYS A 658 -1.47 -10.84 -9.11
CA LYS A 658 -2.37 -9.75 -8.73
C LYS A 658 -3.58 -10.23 -7.92
N ILE A 659 -3.86 -11.53 -7.86
CA ILE A 659 -5.05 -12.11 -7.23
C ILE A 659 -4.69 -13.19 -6.21
N ARG A 660 -5.56 -13.38 -5.22
CA ARG A 660 -5.45 -14.45 -4.21
C ARG A 660 -6.83 -14.90 -3.74
N LEU A 661 -6.93 -16.15 -3.23
CA LEU A 661 -8.15 -16.61 -2.54
C LEU A 661 -8.47 -15.70 -1.34
N ALA A 662 -9.76 -15.44 -1.11
CA ALA A 662 -10.23 -14.47 -0.12
C ALA A 662 -11.39 -14.98 0.78
N TYR A 663 -11.50 -16.26 1.00
CA TYR A 663 -12.39 -16.80 2.03
C TYR A 663 -11.92 -16.38 3.42
N ALA A 664 -10.58 -16.33 3.61
CA ALA A 664 -9.91 -15.71 4.73
C ALA A 664 -8.98 -14.59 4.23
N MET A 665 -8.86 -13.51 4.99
CA MET A 665 -7.94 -12.41 4.70
C MET A 665 -7.35 -11.84 5.98
N SER A 666 -6.29 -11.02 5.86
CA SER A 666 -5.73 -10.31 7.01
C SER A 666 -6.68 -9.22 7.50
N ILE A 667 -6.61 -8.94 8.80
CA ILE A 667 -7.38 -7.87 9.42
C ILE A 667 -7.06 -6.52 8.76
N HIS A 668 -5.80 -6.27 8.40
CA HIS A 668 -5.37 -5.06 7.67
C HIS A 668 -6.11 -4.91 6.33
N LYS A 669 -6.20 -5.99 5.53
CA LYS A 669 -6.91 -5.95 4.24
C LYS A 669 -8.43 -5.85 4.36
N SER A 670 -8.98 -6.02 5.55
CA SER A 670 -10.41 -5.83 5.81
C SER A 670 -10.80 -4.39 6.15
N GLN A 671 -9.83 -3.48 6.30
CA GLN A 671 -10.09 -2.07 6.55
C GLN A 671 -10.97 -1.46 5.44
N GLY A 672 -11.87 -0.54 5.80
CA GLY A 672 -12.87 0.01 4.88
C GLY A 672 -13.98 -0.97 4.48
N SER A 673 -13.96 -2.22 4.99
CA SER A 673 -14.91 -3.28 4.65
C SER A 673 -15.80 -3.64 5.84
N GLU A 674 -17.00 -4.13 5.56
CA GLU A 674 -17.87 -4.74 6.57
C GLU A 674 -18.51 -6.02 6.00
N PHE A 675 -18.71 -7.02 6.86
CA PHE A 675 -19.24 -8.32 6.47
C PHE A 675 -20.43 -8.70 7.34
N PRO A 676 -21.48 -9.34 6.80
CA PRO A 676 -22.61 -9.82 7.59
C PRO A 676 -22.19 -10.75 8.72
N VAL A 677 -21.27 -11.69 8.45
CA VAL A 677 -20.75 -12.64 9.43
C VAL A 677 -19.22 -12.61 9.41
N VAL A 678 -18.60 -12.35 10.56
CA VAL A 678 -17.15 -12.41 10.74
C VAL A 678 -16.80 -13.58 11.68
N ILE A 679 -15.81 -14.36 11.29
CA ILE A 679 -15.15 -15.38 12.11
C ILE A 679 -13.74 -14.87 12.40
N LEU A 680 -13.39 -14.76 13.68
CA LEU A 680 -12.14 -14.17 14.13
C LEU A 680 -11.35 -15.18 14.97
N PRO A 681 -10.41 -15.93 14.37
CA PRO A 681 -9.51 -16.83 15.10
C PRO A 681 -8.33 -16.02 15.70
N ILE A 682 -8.18 -16.08 17.03
CA ILE A 682 -7.08 -15.43 17.75
C ILE A 682 -6.42 -16.43 18.69
N THR A 683 -5.12 -16.61 18.55
CA THR A 683 -4.31 -17.54 19.35
C THR A 683 -2.98 -16.93 19.79
N SER A 684 -2.37 -17.51 20.78
CA SER A 684 -1.04 -17.09 21.27
C SER A 684 0.08 -17.24 20.22
N ALA A 685 -0.14 -18.04 19.18
CA ALA A 685 0.81 -18.16 18.06
C ALA A 685 0.99 -16.83 17.30
N SER A 686 -0.01 -15.95 17.34
CA SER A 686 0.03 -14.61 16.71
C SER A 686 0.40 -13.48 17.68
N ARG A 687 0.91 -13.80 18.89
CA ARG A 687 1.11 -12.84 19.99
C ARG A 687 1.86 -11.57 19.60
N ARG A 688 2.85 -11.66 18.70
CA ARG A 688 3.64 -10.51 18.23
C ARG A 688 2.83 -9.46 17.48
N MET A 689 1.69 -9.88 16.91
CA MET A 689 0.80 -9.00 16.13
C MET A 689 -0.45 -8.60 16.92
N LEU A 690 -0.60 -9.14 18.16
CA LEU A 690 -1.82 -8.90 18.94
C LEU A 690 -1.75 -7.57 19.66
N GLU A 691 -2.52 -6.62 19.15
CA GLU A 691 -2.70 -5.28 19.68
C GLU A 691 -4.19 -4.93 19.76
N ARG A 692 -4.50 -3.98 20.63
CA ARG A 692 -5.87 -3.51 20.84
C ARG A 692 -6.53 -3.03 19.55
N ASN A 693 -5.83 -2.22 18.77
CA ASN A 693 -6.33 -1.67 17.51
C ASN A 693 -6.63 -2.75 16.48
N LEU A 694 -5.83 -3.83 16.46
CA LEU A 694 -6.05 -4.97 15.57
C LEU A 694 -7.38 -5.67 15.89
N ILE A 695 -7.59 -6.01 17.18
CA ILE A 695 -8.82 -6.70 17.61
C ILE A 695 -10.04 -5.79 17.46
N TYR A 696 -9.90 -4.53 17.83
CA TYR A 696 -10.95 -3.53 17.65
C TYR A 696 -11.36 -3.40 16.17
N THR A 697 -10.38 -3.27 15.27
CA THR A 697 -10.62 -3.22 13.83
C THR A 697 -11.34 -4.48 13.34
N ALA A 698 -10.89 -5.67 13.74
CA ALA A 698 -11.50 -6.93 13.32
C ALA A 698 -12.98 -7.06 13.79
N ILE A 699 -13.25 -6.75 15.05
CA ILE A 699 -14.60 -6.81 15.62
C ILE A 699 -15.54 -5.85 14.91
N THR A 700 -15.06 -4.66 14.60
CA THR A 700 -15.84 -3.60 13.94
C THR A 700 -16.20 -3.92 12.48
N ARG A 701 -15.58 -4.94 11.88
CA ARG A 701 -15.95 -5.43 10.54
C ARG A 701 -17.25 -6.24 10.52
N ALA A 702 -17.71 -6.73 11.68
CA ALA A 702 -18.93 -7.54 11.76
C ALA A 702 -20.21 -6.68 11.78
N LYS A 703 -21.12 -6.92 10.82
CA LYS A 703 -22.43 -6.24 10.73
C LYS A 703 -23.48 -6.89 11.62
N SER A 704 -23.65 -8.20 11.48
CA SER A 704 -24.77 -8.93 12.06
C SER A 704 -24.35 -10.02 13.05
N LYS A 705 -23.25 -10.72 12.76
CA LYS A 705 -22.76 -11.82 13.60
C LYS A 705 -21.26 -11.81 13.72
N LEU A 706 -20.77 -12.00 14.95
CA LEU A 706 -19.38 -12.14 15.28
C LEU A 706 -19.13 -13.49 15.97
N ILE A 707 -18.21 -14.26 15.43
CA ILE A 707 -17.82 -15.57 15.98
C ILE A 707 -16.34 -15.50 16.33
N LEU A 708 -16.06 -15.51 17.63
CA LEU A 708 -14.72 -15.43 18.19
C LEU A 708 -14.23 -16.86 18.48
N LEU A 709 -13.04 -17.21 17.95
CA LEU A 709 -12.43 -18.52 18.11
C LEU A 709 -11.03 -18.36 18.71
N GLY A 710 -10.65 -19.24 19.60
CA GLY A 710 -9.27 -19.31 20.09
C GLY A 710 -9.13 -19.17 21.61
N GLU A 711 -8.02 -18.59 22.03
CA GLU A 711 -7.60 -18.60 23.42
C GLU A 711 -8.00 -17.31 24.14
N LEU A 712 -8.71 -17.41 25.26
CA LEU A 712 -9.16 -16.25 26.04
C LEU A 712 -7.98 -15.36 26.45
N GLN A 713 -6.87 -15.98 26.84
CA GLN A 713 -5.66 -15.25 27.22
C GLN A 713 -5.07 -14.42 26.06
N ALA A 714 -5.22 -14.88 24.81
CA ALA A 714 -4.77 -14.15 23.63
C ALA A 714 -5.67 -12.92 23.36
N PHE A 715 -6.98 -13.04 23.54
CA PHE A 715 -7.91 -11.91 23.47
C PHE A 715 -7.68 -10.90 24.62
N ASP A 716 -7.45 -11.37 25.83
CA ASP A 716 -7.15 -10.51 26.98
C ASP A 716 -5.84 -9.75 26.77
N TYR A 717 -4.78 -10.48 26.35
CA TYR A 717 -3.50 -9.86 26.01
C TYR A 717 -3.67 -8.76 24.94
N ALA A 718 -4.33 -9.07 23.85
CA ALA A 718 -4.56 -8.11 22.76
C ALA A 718 -5.36 -6.89 23.22
N THR A 719 -6.37 -7.10 24.10
CA THR A 719 -7.19 -6.00 24.64
C THR A 719 -6.38 -5.05 25.51
N GLN A 720 -5.46 -5.57 26.31
CA GLN A 720 -4.64 -4.78 27.21
C GLN A 720 -3.40 -4.19 26.54
N HIS A 721 -2.92 -4.84 25.47
CA HIS A 721 -1.70 -4.42 24.77
C HIS A 721 -2.02 -3.27 23.81
N ILE A 722 -1.62 -2.07 24.18
CA ILE A 722 -1.54 -0.93 23.28
C ILE A 722 -0.23 -1.11 22.53
N GLY A 723 -0.28 -1.27 21.21
CA GLY A 723 0.93 -1.36 20.39
C GLY A 723 1.90 -0.21 20.69
N THR A 724 3.11 -0.34 20.25
CA THR A 724 4.11 0.74 20.41
C THR A 724 3.56 1.98 19.70
N ALA A 725 3.46 3.10 20.42
CA ALA A 725 3.06 4.36 19.81
C ALA A 725 4.07 4.73 18.72
N ARG A 726 3.61 5.07 17.55
CA ARG A 726 4.48 5.53 16.46
C ARG A 726 5.17 6.82 16.84
N LYS A 727 6.45 6.88 16.55
CA LYS A 727 7.28 8.07 16.71
C LYS A 727 7.06 8.98 15.50
N THR A 728 6.25 10.01 15.66
CA THR A 728 5.97 11.03 14.63
C THR A 728 6.36 12.40 15.14
N TYR A 729 6.64 13.34 14.26
CA TYR A 729 7.05 14.71 14.64
C TYR A 729 6.06 15.77 14.16
N LEU A 730 4.90 15.35 13.64
CA LEU A 730 3.92 16.26 13.06
C LEU A 730 3.31 17.21 14.09
N ILE A 731 3.07 16.76 15.31
CA ILE A 731 2.50 17.61 16.38
C ILE A 731 3.49 18.74 16.75
N GLU A 732 4.76 18.38 16.93
CA GLU A 732 5.82 19.31 17.30
C GLU A 732 6.07 20.36 16.22
N ARG A 733 5.79 20.04 14.94
CA ARG A 733 5.89 21.03 13.84
C ARG A 733 4.88 22.17 13.96
N PHE A 734 3.81 22.00 14.75
CA PHE A 734 2.83 23.05 15.00
C PHE A 734 3.11 23.83 16.29
N SER A 735 4.16 23.52 17.06
CA SER A 735 4.44 24.13 18.38
C SER A 735 4.57 25.65 18.33
N ASP A 736 5.24 26.21 17.32
CA ASP A 736 5.40 27.65 17.13
C ASP A 736 4.07 28.41 16.93
N LEU A 737 3.11 27.77 16.30
CA LEU A 737 1.77 28.33 16.11
C LEU A 737 0.93 28.22 17.38
N LEU A 738 1.15 27.18 18.20
CA LEU A 738 0.48 26.99 19.48
C LEU A 738 0.96 28.03 20.50
N GLU A 739 2.26 28.26 20.59
CA GLU A 739 2.86 29.32 21.43
C GLU A 739 2.29 30.71 21.08
N ASN A 740 2.20 31.04 19.79
CA ASN A 740 1.63 32.31 19.32
C ASN A 740 0.11 32.44 19.67
N VAL A 741 -0.65 31.34 19.73
CA VAL A 741 -2.07 31.35 20.12
C VAL A 741 -2.19 31.54 21.64
N GLU A 742 -1.36 30.88 22.45
CA GLU A 742 -1.32 31.03 23.89
C GLU A 742 -0.88 32.44 24.28
N GLU A 743 0.14 32.99 23.65
CA GLU A 743 0.56 34.39 23.84
C GLU A 743 -0.55 35.39 23.49
N LYS A 744 -1.28 35.17 22.37
CA LYS A 744 -2.42 35.99 21.99
C LYS A 744 -3.59 35.86 22.98
N GLN A 745 -3.86 34.66 23.47
CA GLN A 745 -4.88 34.43 24.49
C GLN A 745 -4.46 35.05 25.83
N GLN A 746 -3.21 34.95 26.23
CA GLN A 746 -2.68 35.63 27.41
C GLN A 746 -2.69 37.15 27.24
N ALA A 747 -2.27 37.66 26.08
CA ALA A 747 -2.33 39.10 25.79
C ALA A 747 -3.78 39.64 25.76
N VAL A 748 -4.74 38.83 25.25
CA VAL A 748 -6.17 39.21 25.32
C VAL A 748 -6.68 39.13 26.76
N SER A 749 -6.27 38.10 27.53
CA SER A 749 -6.60 38.03 28.94
C SER A 749 -5.93 39.15 29.77
N GLU A 750 -4.68 39.49 29.45
CA GLU A 750 -3.99 40.63 30.08
C GLU A 750 -4.56 41.97 29.61
N THR A 751 -5.02 42.12 28.35
CA THR A 751 -5.71 43.32 27.87
C THR A 751 -7.11 43.43 28.50
N VAL A 752 -7.78 42.34 28.74
CA VAL A 752 -9.06 42.29 29.47
C VAL A 752 -8.81 42.56 30.96
N THR A 753 -7.68 42.12 31.53
CA THR A 753 -7.29 42.46 32.92
C THR A 753 -6.67 43.82 33.04
N SER A 754 -6.00 44.39 32.02
CA SER A 754 -5.43 45.73 32.06
C SER A 754 -6.42 46.84 31.66
N SER A 755 -7.52 46.50 30.99
CA SER A 755 -8.64 47.46 30.79
C SER A 755 -9.65 47.44 31.93
N ALA A 756 -9.56 46.47 32.84
CA ALA A 756 -10.18 46.54 34.17
C ALA A 756 -9.31 47.38 35.12
N SER A 757 -8.97 48.63 34.74
CA SER A 757 -8.54 49.63 35.73
C SER A 757 -9.58 49.68 36.84
N GLU A 758 -9.13 49.59 38.07
CA GLU A 758 -9.87 49.76 39.33
C GLU A 758 -11.01 50.78 39.22
N GLN A 759 -12.08 50.47 38.58
CA GLN A 759 -13.34 51.11 38.80
C GLN A 759 -13.91 50.43 40.04
N SER A 760 -13.82 51.12 41.17
CA SER A 760 -14.54 50.70 42.38
C SER A 760 -16.04 50.66 42.03
N TYR A 761 -16.59 49.52 41.88
CA TYR A 761 -18.03 49.32 41.69
C TYR A 761 -18.74 49.51 43.02
N ILE A 762 -18.76 50.79 43.54
CA ILE A 762 -19.56 51.14 44.65
C ILE A 762 -20.97 51.45 44.12
N LEU A 763 -21.97 50.65 44.56
CA LEU A 763 -23.39 50.88 44.25
C LEU A 763 -23.82 52.25 44.79
N THR A 764 -24.24 53.11 43.88
CA THR A 764 -24.79 54.41 44.17
C THR A 764 -26.19 54.46 43.58
N GLU A 765 -27.02 55.46 44.07
CA GLU A 765 -28.34 55.66 43.52
C GLU A 765 -28.40 55.99 42.02
N GLU A 766 -27.26 56.35 41.41
CA GLU A 766 -27.17 56.74 40.02
C GLU A 766 -26.72 55.56 39.11
N ASN A 767 -26.16 54.44 39.64
CA ASN A 767 -25.58 53.37 38.83
C ASN A 767 -26.08 51.95 39.16
N TRP A 768 -26.98 51.82 40.13
CA TRP A 768 -27.41 50.53 40.66
C TRP A 768 -28.09 49.62 39.61
N ASP A 769 -28.74 50.21 38.62
CA ASP A 769 -29.43 49.47 37.51
C ASP A 769 -28.52 49.13 36.30
N SER A 770 -27.35 49.80 36.25
CA SER A 770 -26.36 49.55 35.17
C SER A 770 -25.22 48.61 35.53
N ILE A 771 -25.10 48.22 36.82
CA ILE A 771 -24.08 47.26 37.28
C ILE A 771 -24.71 45.83 37.30
N PRO A 772 -24.13 44.86 36.56
CA PRO A 772 -24.64 43.49 36.63
C PRO A 772 -24.61 42.90 38.04
N ALA A 773 -25.69 42.32 38.48
CA ALA A 773 -25.84 41.81 39.84
C ALA A 773 -24.84 40.78 40.31
N MET A 774 -24.16 40.14 39.33
CA MET A 774 -23.14 39.08 39.56
C MET A 774 -21.69 39.60 39.39
N ILE A 775 -21.48 40.88 39.24
CA ILE A 775 -20.12 41.41 39.05
C ILE A 775 -19.27 41.19 40.32
N GLY A 776 -18.13 40.61 40.21
CA GLY A 776 -17.21 40.30 41.30
C GLY A 776 -17.53 38.99 42.05
N ILE A 777 -18.56 38.24 41.66
CA ILE A 777 -18.86 36.94 42.22
C ILE A 777 -18.26 35.88 41.33
N THR A 778 -17.34 35.10 41.88
CA THR A 778 -16.67 34.00 41.18
C THR A 778 -17.42 32.67 41.38
N ASP A 779 -17.13 31.65 40.55
CA ASP A 779 -17.67 30.29 40.75
C ASP A 779 -17.30 29.69 42.10
N THR A 780 -16.21 30.13 42.72
CA THR A 780 -15.78 29.71 44.04
C THR A 780 -16.72 30.32 45.11
N ASP A 781 -17.05 31.61 44.99
CA ASP A 781 -17.98 32.30 45.85
C ASP A 781 -19.40 31.70 45.76
N LEU A 782 -19.83 31.33 44.55
CA LEU A 782 -21.14 30.66 44.37
C LEU A 782 -21.16 29.27 45.03
N LYS A 783 -20.06 28.52 45.00
CA LYS A 783 -19.95 27.23 45.70
C LYS A 783 -19.95 27.39 47.23
N GLU A 784 -19.31 28.44 47.76
CA GLU A 784 -19.37 28.73 49.20
C GLU A 784 -20.75 29.18 49.63
N ILE A 785 -21.46 30.01 48.84
CA ILE A 785 -22.80 30.54 49.17
C ILE A 785 -23.88 29.47 49.05
N PHE A 786 -23.80 28.62 48.03
CA PHE A 786 -24.88 27.66 47.73
C PHE A 786 -24.53 26.21 48.12
N GLY A 787 -23.35 25.92 48.64
CA GLY A 787 -23.00 24.66 49.29
C GLY A 787 -23.06 23.42 48.36
N LYS A 788 -22.78 23.58 47.06
CA LYS A 788 -22.74 22.47 46.13
C LYS A 788 -21.49 22.53 45.21
#